data_6b9ddaa3602fb93c9e1e0f2f26d8fdc2
#
_entry.id   6b9ddaa3602fb93c9e1e0f2f26d8fdc2
#
_cell.length_a   1.000
_cell.length_b   1.000
_cell.length_c   1.000
_cell.angle_alpha   90.00
_cell.angle_beta   90.00
_cell.angle_gamma   90.00
#
_symmetry.space_group_name_H-M   'P 1'
#
loop_
_entity.id
_entity.type
_entity.pdbx_description
1 polymer ?
#
loop_
_entity_poly.entity_id
_entity_poly.type
_entity_poly.pdbx_seq_one_letter_code
_entity_poly.pdbx_strand_id
1 'polypeptide(L)'
;MGRRMLLIAVGGLGLGRGLGQEMGAGTKPDVTIAPKSTAVVSARVIDAANEPAISAQEKLQLIRRRIKYVFVLFQENRSFDFYFGSYPGADGLYAGPSGPYASGQVAGFTQAIVNTDGTLGTVTPFRIPATVTDTAGKTVPLYPADIASVNHSHVATARKIALDADGVAQNSEYALTEEGVTLVDGKPSKVPTLERKQFGELVMSHVDCDTVPFLWRYADRFTLFDHFMDTIVGPSTPNAIAMIAGQGGETQWMLHPDAATTGGIGMGATVPMLSDPQPYWGSALDTAQQLKQPQALHTFGGVSKNLTFASLPLSFMGSTIKKTTARDYDPAFDLPDVQEDIEKIAGHGVSAVNWGWYQQGYDREKNDPDAKATHDGYVAHHNAPQYFGYVANNPVATTHLHGLSDFFRDVAAKQLPASGVFYVRGGYGNIEGWKPQDPNPRLATVFNGNDDHPGYSDSQVSEALLAEEINAIASSPYWSQSAIIITYDESDGEYDHARPRIRSYDAAGLPLEQGPRIPALVISPYAVAHGVSHVPTEHSSVIRFVDEVFTLIPLADLPDEERGREIGKKDFGQDYLGPADDKVPGVGDMSSAFDVLRLQGKRAPLSAAYAIIPKREIDAFPHDHGDGCRVLGITPTDSGLPNPVPSDFNPRPDSTPGIPTAGGWTP
;
A
#
# COMPACT_ATOMS: atom_id res chain seq x y z
N MET A 1 13.89 34.02 31.57
CA MET A 1 15.21 34.31 30.97
C MET A 1 15.21 33.66 29.60
N GLY A 2 15.09 34.50 28.59
CA GLY A 2 14.80 34.07 27.22
C GLY A 2 15.96 33.36 26.53
N ARG A 3 15.65 32.39 25.75
CA ARG A 3 16.49 31.88 24.66
C ARG A 3 15.87 32.30 23.34
N ARG A 4 16.62 33.11 22.63
CA ARG A 4 16.32 33.60 21.28
C ARG A 4 16.60 32.47 20.29
N MET A 5 15.61 32.13 19.48
CA MET A 5 15.79 31.40 18.23
C MET A 5 16.52 32.29 17.22
N LEU A 6 17.52 31.75 16.59
CA LEU A 6 18.29 32.38 15.53
C LEU A 6 17.64 32.04 14.19
N LEU A 7 16.93 32.99 13.61
CA LEU A 7 16.49 32.93 12.20
C LEU A 7 17.69 33.28 11.32
N ILE A 8 18.07 32.41 10.43
CA ILE A 8 18.96 32.72 9.32
C ILE A 8 18.08 33.10 8.13
N ALA A 9 18.05 34.39 7.82
CA ALA A 9 17.44 34.89 6.61
C ALA A 9 18.44 34.78 5.46
N VAL A 10 18.14 34.08 4.42
CA VAL A 10 18.83 34.17 3.12
C VAL A 10 17.97 35.05 2.23
N GLY A 11 18.46 36.25 1.98
CA GLY A 11 17.84 37.17 1.04
C GLY A 11 18.25 36.86 -0.39
N GLY A 12 17.29 36.83 -1.29
CA GLY A 12 17.48 36.81 -2.72
C GLY A 12 16.45 37.69 -3.41
N LEU A 13 16.90 38.85 -3.89
CA LEU A 13 16.12 39.78 -4.71
C LEU A 13 15.85 39.20 -6.11
N GLY A 14 14.61 39.26 -6.56
CA GLY A 14 14.25 39.04 -7.95
C GLY A 14 12.88 39.62 -8.28
N LEU A 15 12.87 40.89 -8.73
CA LEU A 15 11.70 41.57 -9.29
C LEU A 15 11.27 40.92 -10.63
N GLY A 16 10.05 40.42 -10.70
CA GLY A 16 9.38 40.06 -11.94
C GLY A 16 7.90 40.46 -11.89
N ARG A 17 7.55 41.56 -12.53
CA ARG A 17 6.18 41.98 -12.78
C ARG A 17 5.54 41.03 -13.80
N GLY A 18 4.38 40.45 -13.49
CA GLY A 18 3.53 39.71 -14.44
C GLY A 18 2.07 39.80 -14.06
N LEU A 19 1.38 40.69 -14.72
CA LEU A 19 -0.03 40.77 -15.10
C LEU A 19 -1.03 39.90 -14.31
N GLY A 20 -1.77 40.59 -13.45
CA GLY A 20 -3.04 40.08 -12.93
C GLY A 20 -4.05 39.88 -14.07
N GLN A 21 -4.55 38.65 -14.18
CA GLN A 21 -5.83 38.39 -14.81
C GLN A 21 -6.85 38.21 -13.70
N GLU A 22 -7.80 39.14 -13.64
CA GLU A 22 -9.01 38.98 -12.85
C GLU A 22 -9.74 37.70 -13.29
N MET A 23 -9.82 36.74 -12.41
CA MET A 23 -10.71 35.61 -12.61
C MET A 23 -12.13 36.02 -12.28
N GLY A 24 -12.92 36.16 -13.33
CA GLY A 24 -14.33 36.52 -13.28
C GLY A 24 -15.14 35.53 -12.43
N ALA A 25 -16.07 36.11 -11.69
CA ALA A 25 -17.00 35.37 -10.87
C ALA A 25 -17.84 34.38 -11.69
N GLY A 26 -17.94 33.15 -11.19
CA GLY A 26 -19.13 32.36 -11.25
C GLY A 26 -19.48 31.68 -12.57
N THR A 27 -18.72 30.66 -12.96
CA THR A 27 -19.34 29.52 -13.65
C THR A 27 -19.57 28.40 -12.65
N LYS A 28 -20.85 27.99 -12.51
CA LYS A 28 -21.16 26.73 -11.83
C LYS A 28 -20.25 25.65 -12.40
N PRO A 29 -19.66 24.76 -11.58
CA PRO A 29 -18.86 23.67 -12.11
C PRO A 29 -19.75 22.89 -13.09
N ASP A 30 -19.29 22.79 -14.31
CA ASP A 30 -19.91 21.92 -15.31
C ASP A 30 -20.11 20.54 -14.71
N VAL A 31 -21.23 19.93 -15.03
CA VAL A 31 -21.58 18.57 -14.63
C VAL A 31 -20.40 17.68 -14.99
N THR A 32 -19.61 17.32 -14.00
CA THR A 32 -18.43 16.50 -14.18
C THR A 32 -18.86 15.16 -14.75
N ILE A 33 -18.47 14.87 -15.97
CA ILE A 33 -18.69 13.55 -16.56
C ILE A 33 -17.81 12.56 -15.78
N ALA A 34 -18.42 11.48 -15.29
CA ALA A 34 -17.65 10.43 -14.64
C ALA A 34 -16.49 10.01 -15.54
N PRO A 35 -15.27 9.87 -15.01
CA PRO A 35 -14.16 9.39 -15.80
C PRO A 35 -14.53 8.06 -16.43
N LYS A 36 -14.36 7.94 -17.73
CA LYS A 36 -14.43 6.65 -18.40
C LYS A 36 -13.29 5.79 -17.87
N SER A 37 -13.54 4.51 -17.71
CA SER A 37 -12.43 3.59 -17.47
C SER A 37 -11.44 3.75 -18.61
N THR A 38 -10.28 4.28 -18.31
CA THR A 38 -9.22 4.50 -19.29
C THR A 38 -8.43 3.22 -19.41
N ALA A 39 -9.07 2.18 -19.91
CA ALA A 39 -8.47 0.88 -19.93
C ALA A 39 -8.13 0.48 -21.35
N VAL A 40 -6.91 0.14 -21.59
CA VAL A 40 -6.47 -0.43 -22.87
C VAL A 40 -5.37 -1.43 -22.57
N VAL A 41 -5.58 -2.72 -22.78
CA VAL A 41 -4.47 -3.58 -22.46
C VAL A 41 -4.17 -4.66 -23.46
N SER A 42 -5.06 -5.52 -23.73
CA SER A 42 -4.81 -6.64 -24.63
C SER A 42 -5.86 -6.65 -25.74
N ALA A 43 -5.70 -7.52 -26.73
CA ALA A 43 -6.70 -7.73 -27.76
C ALA A 43 -8.09 -8.18 -27.22
N ARG A 44 -8.19 -8.43 -25.89
CA ARG A 44 -9.41 -8.83 -25.18
C ARG A 44 -10.08 -7.68 -24.43
N VAL A 45 -9.49 -6.50 -24.44
CA VAL A 45 -9.99 -5.32 -23.71
C VAL A 45 -11.32 -4.86 -24.28
N ILE A 46 -12.27 -4.62 -23.38
CA ILE A 46 -13.48 -3.89 -23.72
C ILE A 46 -13.12 -2.41 -23.77
N ASP A 47 -13.14 -1.85 -24.98
CA ASP A 47 -12.81 -0.45 -25.20
C ASP A 47 -13.72 0.46 -24.35
N ALA A 48 -13.12 1.16 -23.41
CA ALA A 48 -13.80 2.16 -22.57
C ALA A 48 -14.37 3.34 -23.38
N ALA A 49 -13.94 3.53 -24.62
CA ALA A 49 -14.53 4.52 -25.53
C ALA A 49 -16.01 4.27 -25.80
N ASN A 50 -16.49 3.05 -25.62
CA ASN A 50 -17.90 2.68 -25.76
C ASN A 50 -18.71 2.80 -24.44
N GLU A 51 -18.10 3.24 -23.35
CA GLU A 51 -18.84 3.48 -22.10
C GLU A 51 -19.79 4.65 -22.28
N PRO A 52 -21.10 4.50 -21.92
CA PRO A 52 -22.06 5.59 -22.00
C PRO A 52 -21.59 6.79 -21.17
N ALA A 53 -21.68 7.99 -21.73
CA ALA A 53 -21.45 9.22 -20.98
C ALA A 53 -22.58 9.43 -19.96
N ILE A 54 -22.24 9.39 -18.68
CA ILE A 54 -23.13 9.70 -17.56
C ILE A 54 -22.38 10.63 -16.59
N SER A 55 -23.11 11.31 -15.71
CA SER A 55 -22.46 12.12 -14.66
C SER A 55 -21.78 11.23 -13.63
N ALA A 56 -20.73 11.75 -12.96
CA ALA A 56 -20.07 11.06 -11.85
C ALA A 56 -21.10 10.67 -10.77
N GLN A 57 -21.99 11.60 -10.42
CA GLN A 57 -23.04 11.33 -9.43
C GLN A 57 -23.99 10.19 -9.86
N GLU A 58 -24.36 10.11 -11.14
CA GLU A 58 -25.16 9.00 -11.64
C GLU A 58 -24.41 7.67 -11.56
N LYS A 59 -23.13 7.66 -11.93
CA LYS A 59 -22.28 6.46 -11.81
C LYS A 59 -22.19 5.99 -10.36
N LEU A 60 -21.94 6.89 -9.42
CA LEU A 60 -21.89 6.58 -7.99
C LEU A 60 -23.24 6.05 -7.47
N GLN A 61 -24.37 6.62 -7.90
CA GLN A 61 -25.69 6.09 -7.54
C GLN A 61 -25.92 4.67 -8.09
N LEU A 62 -25.38 4.35 -9.28
CA LEU A 62 -25.42 3.01 -9.84
C LEU A 62 -24.56 2.06 -9.01
N ILE A 63 -23.36 2.46 -8.61
CA ILE A 63 -22.46 1.70 -7.75
C ILE A 63 -23.14 1.40 -6.42
N ARG A 64 -23.68 2.39 -5.72
CA ARG A 64 -24.40 2.23 -4.44
C ARG A 64 -25.55 1.22 -4.50
N ARG A 65 -26.23 1.15 -5.65
CA ARG A 65 -27.30 0.16 -5.84
C ARG A 65 -26.78 -1.27 -5.97
N ARG A 66 -25.57 -1.44 -6.48
CA ARG A 66 -24.98 -2.74 -6.79
C ARG A 66 -24.06 -3.25 -5.70
N ILE A 67 -23.22 -2.38 -5.15
CA ILE A 67 -22.21 -2.72 -4.16
C ILE A 67 -22.78 -2.53 -2.76
N LYS A 68 -22.66 -3.57 -1.95
CA LYS A 68 -23.04 -3.62 -0.52
C LYS A 68 -21.88 -4.10 0.35
N TYR A 69 -20.93 -4.79 -0.24
CA TYR A 69 -19.76 -5.34 0.43
C TYR A 69 -18.51 -4.78 -0.24
N VAL A 70 -17.66 -4.15 0.56
CA VAL A 70 -16.33 -3.74 0.15
C VAL A 70 -15.34 -4.59 0.94
N PHE A 71 -14.55 -5.40 0.25
CA PHE A 71 -13.45 -6.14 0.83
C PHE A 71 -12.16 -5.49 0.40
N VAL A 72 -11.30 -5.18 1.35
CA VAL A 72 -9.95 -4.65 1.12
C VAL A 72 -8.97 -5.73 1.53
N LEU A 73 -8.40 -6.41 0.54
CA LEU A 73 -7.36 -7.41 0.72
C LEU A 73 -6.03 -6.67 0.58
N PHE A 74 -5.38 -6.35 1.69
CA PHE A 74 -4.16 -5.59 1.61
C PHE A 74 -2.95 -6.41 2.03
N GLN A 75 -1.90 -6.22 1.25
CA GLN A 75 -0.64 -6.94 1.32
C GLN A 75 0.48 -5.98 1.70
N GLU A 76 1.68 -6.49 1.79
CA GLU A 76 2.85 -5.72 2.13
C GLU A 76 3.91 -5.71 1.06
N ASN A 77 4.40 -4.55 0.93
CA ASN A 77 5.66 -4.00 0.53
C ASN A 77 6.05 -4.38 -0.90
N ARG A 78 5.28 -3.91 -1.88
CA ARG A 78 5.67 -4.04 -3.29
C ARG A 78 5.44 -2.76 -4.07
N SER A 79 6.43 -2.35 -4.86
CA SER A 79 6.19 -1.31 -5.84
C SER A 79 5.35 -1.83 -7.01
N PHE A 80 4.67 -0.94 -7.70
CA PHE A 80 3.95 -1.32 -8.92
C PHE A 80 4.89 -1.85 -10.00
N ASP A 81 6.03 -1.21 -10.20
CA ASP A 81 6.99 -1.65 -11.21
C ASP A 81 7.61 -3.00 -10.89
N PHE A 82 7.72 -3.37 -9.62
CA PHE A 82 8.22 -4.68 -9.23
C PHE A 82 7.32 -5.81 -9.75
N TYR A 83 6.00 -5.66 -9.66
CA TYR A 83 5.04 -6.69 -10.10
C TYR A 83 4.46 -6.46 -11.49
N PHE A 84 4.20 -5.22 -11.86
CA PHE A 84 3.48 -4.86 -13.08
C PHE A 84 4.24 -3.91 -14.00
N GLY A 85 5.52 -3.65 -13.74
CA GLY A 85 6.36 -2.77 -14.56
C GLY A 85 6.52 -3.22 -16.01
N SER A 86 6.26 -4.51 -16.28
CA SER A 86 6.23 -5.05 -17.64
C SER A 86 4.82 -5.47 -18.11
N TYR A 87 3.76 -5.06 -17.40
CA TYR A 87 2.38 -5.42 -17.76
C TYR A 87 1.91 -4.67 -19.02
N PRO A 88 1.37 -5.38 -20.04
CA PRO A 88 0.97 -4.76 -21.30
C PRO A 88 -0.17 -3.75 -21.14
N GLY A 89 0.05 -2.51 -21.57
CA GLY A 89 -0.92 -1.42 -21.54
C GLY A 89 -0.95 -0.60 -20.24
N ALA A 90 -0.19 -1.00 -19.24
CA ALA A 90 0.07 -0.16 -18.07
C ALA A 90 1.18 0.88 -18.38
N ASP A 91 1.23 1.94 -17.57
CA ASP A 91 2.39 2.82 -17.49
C ASP A 91 3.49 2.12 -16.71
N GLY A 92 4.35 1.40 -17.41
CA GLY A 92 5.38 0.52 -16.86
C GLY A 92 6.79 0.96 -17.23
N LEU A 93 7.75 0.06 -16.99
CA LEU A 93 9.18 0.33 -17.20
C LEU A 93 9.58 0.45 -18.67
N TYR A 94 8.93 -0.31 -19.55
CA TYR A 94 9.35 -0.47 -20.95
C TYR A 94 8.33 0.05 -21.95
N ALA A 95 7.11 0.26 -21.52
CA ALA A 95 6.02 0.75 -22.34
C ALA A 95 4.99 1.48 -21.48
N GLY A 96 4.30 2.43 -22.09
CA GLY A 96 3.14 3.10 -21.53
C GLY A 96 1.86 2.79 -22.30
N PRO A 97 0.74 3.45 -21.94
CA PRO A 97 -0.56 3.24 -22.60
C PRO A 97 -0.56 3.44 -24.11
N SER A 98 0.38 4.25 -24.63
CA SER A 98 0.53 4.55 -26.05
C SER A 98 1.47 3.60 -26.79
N GLY A 99 2.08 2.66 -26.13
CA GLY A 99 3.04 1.70 -26.68
C GLY A 99 4.45 1.81 -26.10
N PRO A 100 5.43 1.13 -26.71
CA PRO A 100 6.80 1.07 -26.19
C PRO A 100 7.43 2.46 -26.06
N TYR A 101 8.20 2.65 -24.99
CA TYR A 101 9.03 3.85 -24.84
C TYR A 101 10.22 3.83 -25.80
N ALA A 102 10.55 5.00 -26.35
CA ALA A 102 11.65 5.16 -27.33
C ALA A 102 13.01 4.89 -26.71
N SER A 103 13.29 4.10 -25.84
CA SER A 103 14.57 3.65 -25.26
C SER A 103 14.47 3.11 -23.82
N GLY A 104 13.26 2.75 -23.33
CA GLY A 104 13.07 2.36 -21.93
C GLY A 104 13.39 3.50 -20.95
N GLN A 105 13.25 4.76 -21.39
CA GLN A 105 13.65 5.93 -20.60
C GLN A 105 12.46 6.48 -19.82
N VAL A 106 12.39 6.08 -18.59
CA VAL A 106 11.50 6.63 -17.58
C VAL A 106 12.35 7.27 -16.45
N ALA A 107 11.73 7.98 -15.52
CA ALA A 107 12.46 8.64 -14.44
C ALA A 107 13.30 7.64 -13.64
N GLY A 108 14.58 7.92 -13.44
CA GLY A 108 15.49 7.06 -12.67
C GLY A 108 15.81 5.69 -13.28
N PHE A 109 15.49 5.43 -14.56
CA PHE A 109 15.71 4.12 -15.20
C PHE A 109 17.17 3.64 -15.15
N THR A 110 18.12 4.55 -15.31
CA THR A 110 19.55 4.24 -15.18
C THR A 110 20.07 4.90 -13.91
N GLN A 111 20.51 4.09 -12.96
CA GLN A 111 21.04 4.58 -11.69
C GLN A 111 22.52 4.32 -11.54
N ALA A 112 23.21 5.21 -10.82
CA ALA A 112 24.58 4.98 -10.44
C ALA A 112 24.68 3.88 -9.40
N ILE A 113 25.73 3.05 -9.50
CA ILE A 113 26.08 2.03 -8.53
C ILE A 113 27.59 2.08 -8.29
N VAL A 114 28.05 1.71 -7.10
CA VAL A 114 29.48 1.66 -6.77
C VAL A 114 29.94 0.22 -6.67
N ASN A 115 30.90 -0.15 -7.50
CA ASN A 115 31.50 -1.47 -7.45
C ASN A 115 32.37 -1.66 -6.19
N THR A 116 32.61 -2.90 -5.81
CA THR A 116 33.44 -3.26 -4.64
C THR A 116 34.90 -2.87 -4.77
N ASP A 117 35.37 -2.47 -5.96
CA ASP A 117 36.69 -1.88 -6.19
C ASP A 117 36.68 -0.34 -6.11
N GLY A 118 35.52 0.28 -5.85
CA GLY A 118 35.33 1.70 -5.74
C GLY A 118 35.08 2.41 -7.07
N THR A 119 35.02 1.72 -8.18
CA THR A 119 34.66 2.29 -9.47
C THR A 119 33.16 2.54 -9.58
N LEU A 120 32.77 3.58 -10.34
CA LEU A 120 31.36 3.82 -10.65
C LEU A 120 30.91 2.91 -11.80
N GLY A 121 29.72 2.36 -11.64
CA GLY A 121 28.97 1.64 -12.65
C GLY A 121 27.55 2.18 -12.77
N THR A 122 26.71 1.47 -13.50
CA THR A 122 25.27 1.75 -13.62
C THR A 122 24.48 0.46 -13.51
N VAL A 123 23.27 0.57 -12.99
CA VAL A 123 22.27 -0.48 -13.00
C VAL A 123 20.99 0.06 -13.62
N THR A 124 20.29 -0.78 -14.37
CA THR A 124 18.96 -0.49 -14.93
C THR A 124 17.98 -1.56 -14.45
N PRO A 125 16.67 -1.34 -14.52
CA PRO A 125 15.70 -2.38 -14.20
C PRO A 125 15.98 -3.67 -14.96
N PHE A 126 15.87 -4.80 -14.26
CA PHE A 126 16.04 -6.13 -14.82
C PHE A 126 15.08 -7.11 -14.17
N ARG A 127 14.63 -8.08 -14.94
CA ARG A 127 13.79 -9.16 -14.44
C ARG A 127 14.64 -10.20 -13.72
N ILE A 128 14.24 -10.58 -12.51
CA ILE A 128 14.86 -11.69 -11.80
C ILE A 128 14.55 -12.99 -12.55
N PRO A 129 15.54 -13.68 -13.12
CA PRO A 129 15.29 -14.92 -13.82
C PRO A 129 15.07 -16.07 -12.82
N ALA A 130 14.28 -17.06 -13.19
CA ALA A 130 14.11 -18.26 -12.37
C ALA A 130 15.42 -19.02 -12.12
N THR A 131 16.37 -18.93 -13.05
CA THR A 131 17.69 -19.58 -12.95
C THR A 131 18.78 -18.70 -13.55
N VAL A 132 20.00 -18.88 -13.04
CA VAL A 132 21.23 -18.32 -13.63
C VAL A 132 22.26 -19.43 -13.88
N THR A 133 23.24 -19.16 -14.74
CA THR A 133 24.37 -20.05 -14.95
C THR A 133 25.55 -19.51 -14.14
N ASP A 134 26.03 -20.29 -13.16
CA ASP A 134 27.19 -19.92 -12.35
C ASP A 134 28.50 -19.96 -13.13
N THR A 135 29.60 -19.53 -12.51
CA THR A 135 30.95 -19.54 -13.14
C THR A 135 31.48 -20.92 -13.47
N ALA A 136 30.94 -21.97 -12.87
CA ALA A 136 31.27 -23.37 -13.17
C ALA A 136 30.42 -23.90 -14.35
N GLY A 137 29.55 -23.10 -14.94
CA GLY A 137 28.64 -23.49 -16.02
C GLY A 137 27.45 -24.31 -15.56
N LYS A 138 27.15 -24.32 -14.25
CA LYS A 138 25.99 -25.01 -13.68
C LYS A 138 24.80 -24.07 -13.61
N THR A 139 23.63 -24.53 -14.05
CA THR A 139 22.37 -23.82 -13.84
C THR A 139 21.93 -23.95 -12.39
N VAL A 140 21.68 -22.81 -11.74
CA VAL A 140 21.22 -22.71 -10.35
C VAL A 140 19.96 -21.89 -10.27
N PRO A 141 18.95 -22.29 -9.45
CA PRO A 141 17.72 -21.53 -9.25
C PRO A 141 17.97 -20.27 -8.40
N LEU A 142 17.22 -19.20 -8.65
CA LEU A 142 17.25 -17.98 -7.86
C LEU A 142 16.05 -17.82 -6.93
N TYR A 143 14.94 -18.52 -7.20
CA TYR A 143 13.70 -18.43 -6.42
C TYR A 143 13.20 -16.98 -6.27
N PRO A 144 12.70 -16.35 -7.35
CA PRO A 144 12.34 -14.93 -7.37
C PRO A 144 11.12 -14.57 -6.49
N ALA A 145 10.41 -15.56 -5.96
CA ALA A 145 9.36 -15.34 -4.98
C ALA A 145 9.88 -15.09 -3.55
N ASP A 146 11.13 -15.48 -3.29
CA ASP A 146 11.80 -15.37 -1.98
C ASP A 146 12.92 -14.34 -2.06
N ILE A 147 12.64 -13.07 -1.89
CA ILE A 147 13.65 -12.00 -1.96
C ILE A 147 13.82 -11.30 -0.62
N ALA A 148 14.97 -10.68 -0.40
CA ALA A 148 15.20 -9.85 0.78
C ALA A 148 14.44 -8.52 0.67
N SER A 149 14.08 -7.93 1.81
CA SER A 149 13.52 -6.58 1.89
C SER A 149 14.62 -5.54 1.71
N VAL A 150 14.31 -4.44 1.04
CA VAL A 150 15.19 -3.28 0.93
C VAL A 150 14.77 -2.20 1.94
N ASN A 151 15.54 -1.13 2.06
CA ASN A 151 15.30 -0.12 3.07
C ASN A 151 14.12 0.82 2.68
N HIS A 152 13.00 0.68 3.37
CA HIS A 152 11.78 1.46 3.16
C HIS A 152 11.47 2.45 4.30
N SER A 153 12.44 2.74 5.17
CA SER A 153 12.24 3.79 6.18
C SER A 153 11.96 5.15 5.52
N HIS A 154 11.22 6.02 6.21
CA HIS A 154 10.87 7.37 5.73
C HIS A 154 12.08 8.10 5.12
N VAL A 155 13.20 8.16 5.84
CA VAL A 155 14.41 8.85 5.37
C VAL A 155 15.01 8.19 4.12
N ALA A 156 14.99 6.87 4.05
CA ALA A 156 15.53 6.15 2.89
C ALA A 156 14.63 6.36 1.66
N THR A 157 13.32 6.24 1.82
CA THR A 157 12.36 6.43 0.73
C THR A 157 12.37 7.88 0.23
N ALA A 158 12.40 8.86 1.14
CA ALA A 158 12.57 10.27 0.78
C ALA A 158 13.85 10.52 -0.04
N ARG A 159 14.95 9.86 0.33
CA ARG A 159 16.20 9.95 -0.41
C ARG A 159 16.12 9.28 -1.79
N LYS A 160 15.50 8.11 -1.90
CA LYS A 160 15.30 7.38 -3.16
C LYS A 160 14.52 8.20 -4.18
N ILE A 161 13.48 8.91 -3.72
CA ILE A 161 12.66 9.82 -4.52
C ILE A 161 13.51 10.97 -5.10
N ALA A 162 14.50 11.47 -4.36
CA ALA A 162 15.47 12.47 -4.82
C ALA A 162 14.80 13.69 -5.46
N LEU A 163 14.27 14.62 -4.65
CA LEU A 163 13.66 15.84 -5.16
C LEU A 163 14.69 16.78 -5.78
N ASP A 164 14.38 17.34 -6.94
CA ASP A 164 15.16 18.44 -7.51
C ASP A 164 14.86 19.79 -6.82
N ALA A 165 15.49 20.85 -7.31
CA ALA A 165 15.34 22.18 -6.74
C ALA A 165 13.92 22.76 -6.85
N ASP A 166 13.11 22.23 -7.73
CA ASP A 166 11.70 22.62 -7.94
C ASP A 166 10.73 21.70 -7.17
N GLY A 167 11.26 20.76 -6.38
CA GLY A 167 10.47 19.80 -5.59
C GLY A 167 9.89 18.65 -6.42
N VAL A 168 10.44 18.40 -7.61
CA VAL A 168 9.96 17.32 -8.49
C VAL A 168 10.77 16.05 -8.23
N ALA A 169 10.09 14.95 -7.97
CA ALA A 169 10.71 13.64 -7.79
C ALA A 169 11.48 13.19 -9.04
N GLN A 170 12.72 12.78 -8.86
CA GLN A 170 13.58 12.28 -9.92
C GLN A 170 13.69 10.74 -9.90
N ASN A 171 13.38 10.10 -8.79
CA ASN A 171 13.46 8.65 -8.54
C ASN A 171 14.85 8.08 -8.89
N SER A 172 15.93 8.80 -8.55
CA SER A 172 17.28 8.55 -9.07
C SER A 172 18.30 8.04 -8.06
N GLU A 173 17.93 7.91 -6.77
CA GLU A 173 18.88 7.56 -5.69
C GLU A 173 18.58 6.18 -5.05
N TYR A 174 17.83 5.29 -5.72
CA TYR A 174 17.46 4.00 -5.16
C TYR A 174 18.68 3.13 -4.89
N ALA A 175 19.52 2.86 -5.90
CA ALA A 175 20.67 1.98 -5.75
C ALA A 175 21.71 2.53 -4.77
N LEU A 176 22.08 3.81 -4.88
CA LEU A 176 23.04 4.43 -3.97
C LEU A 176 22.53 4.49 -2.52
N THR A 177 21.22 4.61 -2.32
CA THR A 177 20.63 4.59 -0.97
C THR A 177 20.81 3.22 -0.33
N GLU A 178 20.56 2.13 -1.06
CA GLU A 178 20.77 0.77 -0.56
C GLU A 178 22.24 0.46 -0.29
N GLU A 179 23.13 0.94 -1.13
CA GLU A 179 24.57 0.84 -0.88
C GLU A 179 25.03 1.66 0.35
N GLY A 180 24.19 2.60 0.80
CA GLY A 180 24.54 3.58 1.84
C GLY A 180 25.64 4.52 1.39
N VAL A 181 25.76 4.80 0.10
CA VAL A 181 26.79 5.64 -0.52
C VAL A 181 26.17 6.94 -1.02
N THR A 182 26.89 8.05 -0.88
CA THR A 182 26.59 9.32 -1.53
C THR A 182 27.69 9.67 -2.51
N LEU A 183 27.35 10.37 -3.58
CA LEU A 183 28.34 10.94 -4.49
C LEU A 183 28.62 12.40 -4.10
N VAL A 184 29.88 12.72 -3.86
CA VAL A 184 30.35 14.09 -3.62
C VAL A 184 31.30 14.46 -4.76
N ASP A 185 30.96 15.46 -5.53
CA ASP A 185 31.70 15.84 -6.74
C ASP A 185 31.94 14.65 -7.69
N GLY A 186 30.91 13.77 -7.83
CA GLY A 186 30.98 12.59 -8.66
C GLY A 186 31.86 11.45 -8.12
N LYS A 187 32.28 11.51 -6.86
CA LYS A 187 33.07 10.46 -6.22
C LYS A 187 32.28 9.80 -5.09
N PRO A 188 32.34 8.46 -4.96
CA PRO A 188 31.69 7.78 -3.86
C PRO A 188 32.28 8.18 -2.50
N SER A 189 31.41 8.40 -1.51
CA SER A 189 31.80 8.73 -0.14
C SER A 189 32.48 7.55 0.58
N LYS A 190 32.24 6.33 0.13
CA LYS A 190 32.87 5.09 0.59
C LYS A 190 32.72 4.00 -0.47
N VAL A 191 33.46 2.90 -0.31
CA VAL A 191 33.28 1.68 -1.10
C VAL A 191 32.29 0.79 -0.36
N PRO A 192 31.21 0.30 -1.01
CA PRO A 192 30.25 -0.60 -0.38
C PRO A 192 30.84 -2.00 -0.19
N THR A 193 30.29 -2.78 0.74
CA THR A 193 30.49 -4.22 0.78
C THR A 193 29.77 -4.88 -0.41
N LEU A 194 30.11 -6.13 -0.74
CA LEU A 194 29.39 -6.89 -1.77
C LEU A 194 27.89 -7.00 -1.46
N GLU A 195 27.54 -7.31 -0.23
CA GLU A 195 26.16 -7.36 0.26
C GLU A 195 25.42 -6.04 -0.03
N ARG A 196 26.00 -4.90 0.33
CA ARG A 196 25.38 -3.59 0.08
C ARG A 196 25.23 -3.26 -1.40
N LYS A 197 26.25 -3.64 -2.22
CA LYS A 197 26.13 -3.52 -3.66
C LYS A 197 24.97 -4.37 -4.21
N GLN A 198 24.84 -5.60 -3.72
CA GLN A 198 23.75 -6.50 -4.12
C GLN A 198 22.37 -5.98 -3.71
N PHE A 199 22.24 -5.28 -2.57
CA PHE A 199 21.02 -4.54 -2.24
C PHE A 199 20.77 -3.38 -3.21
N GLY A 200 21.81 -2.66 -3.65
CA GLY A 200 21.70 -1.63 -4.70
C GLY A 200 21.29 -2.17 -6.06
N GLU A 201 21.57 -3.46 -6.33
CA GLU A 201 21.07 -4.17 -7.50
C GLU A 201 19.63 -4.66 -7.30
N LEU A 202 19.35 -5.25 -6.14
CA LEU A 202 18.03 -5.82 -5.80
C LEU A 202 16.92 -4.78 -5.90
N VAL A 203 17.15 -3.57 -5.41
CA VAL A 203 16.17 -2.49 -5.43
C VAL A 203 15.70 -2.11 -6.85
N MET A 204 16.50 -2.42 -7.88
CA MET A 204 16.21 -2.16 -9.29
C MET A 204 15.64 -3.38 -10.03
N SER A 205 15.45 -4.49 -9.35
CA SER A 205 14.89 -5.70 -9.95
C SER A 205 13.38 -5.68 -10.03
N HIS A 206 12.82 -6.54 -10.88
CA HIS A 206 11.38 -6.77 -10.98
C HIS A 206 11.08 -8.24 -11.31
N VAL A 207 9.83 -8.62 -11.16
CA VAL A 207 9.29 -9.92 -11.60
C VAL A 207 8.10 -9.73 -12.55
N ASP A 208 7.53 -10.81 -13.04
CA ASP A 208 6.37 -10.81 -13.93
C ASP A 208 5.43 -12.01 -13.67
N CYS A 209 4.54 -12.27 -14.62
CA CYS A 209 3.61 -13.40 -14.57
C CYS A 209 4.26 -14.79 -14.41
N ASP A 210 5.56 -14.92 -14.65
CA ASP A 210 6.28 -16.17 -14.39
C ASP A 210 6.56 -16.39 -12.91
N THR A 211 6.47 -15.34 -12.09
CA THR A 211 6.63 -15.40 -10.63
C THR A 211 5.29 -15.26 -9.91
N VAL A 212 4.44 -14.32 -10.33
CA VAL A 212 3.13 -14.01 -9.68
C VAL A 212 1.95 -14.17 -10.65
N PRO A 213 1.72 -15.40 -11.17
CA PRO A 213 0.71 -15.62 -12.22
C PRO A 213 -0.73 -15.38 -11.76
N PHE A 214 -1.06 -15.50 -10.48
CA PHE A 214 -2.43 -15.28 -10.01
C PHE A 214 -2.76 -13.80 -9.99
N LEU A 215 -1.86 -12.94 -9.52
CA LEU A 215 -2.04 -11.48 -9.56
C LEU A 215 -2.19 -10.99 -11.00
N TRP A 216 -1.35 -11.48 -11.93
CA TRP A 216 -1.46 -11.12 -13.34
C TRP A 216 -2.75 -11.66 -13.97
N ARG A 217 -3.24 -12.84 -13.55
CA ARG A 217 -4.53 -13.38 -13.98
C ARG A 217 -5.69 -12.50 -13.52
N TYR A 218 -5.63 -11.97 -12.30
CA TYR A 218 -6.64 -11.04 -11.80
C TYR A 218 -6.59 -9.70 -12.54
N ALA A 219 -5.40 -9.18 -12.80
CA ALA A 219 -5.20 -7.98 -13.61
C ALA A 219 -5.74 -8.16 -15.06
N ASP A 220 -5.45 -9.31 -15.69
CA ASP A 220 -5.98 -9.62 -17.03
C ASP A 220 -7.51 -9.77 -17.05
N ARG A 221 -8.11 -10.21 -15.95
CA ARG A 221 -9.55 -10.46 -15.91
C ARG A 221 -10.39 -9.27 -15.46
N PHE A 222 -9.84 -8.43 -14.61
CA PHE A 222 -10.56 -7.33 -13.96
C PHE A 222 -9.87 -5.98 -14.23
N THR A 223 -9.87 -5.07 -13.27
CA THR A 223 -9.29 -3.74 -13.46
C THR A 223 -8.04 -3.57 -12.61
N LEU A 224 -6.92 -3.33 -13.26
CA LEU A 224 -5.66 -2.90 -12.68
C LEU A 224 -5.61 -1.36 -12.64
N PHE A 225 -5.07 -0.78 -11.57
CA PHE A 225 -4.75 0.65 -11.49
C PHE A 225 -3.24 0.81 -11.62
N ASP A 226 -2.80 1.59 -12.57
CA ASP A 226 -1.37 1.84 -12.82
C ASP A 226 -0.88 3.21 -12.32
N HIS A 227 -1.72 3.93 -11.60
CA HIS A 227 -1.41 5.18 -10.90
C HIS A 227 -2.02 5.17 -9.50
N PHE A 228 -1.75 4.12 -8.74
CA PHE A 228 -2.14 4.03 -7.33
C PHE A 228 -0.89 4.19 -6.46
N MET A 229 -0.90 5.21 -5.62
CA MET A 229 0.25 5.59 -4.79
C MET A 229 0.00 5.21 -3.34
N ASP A 230 1.04 4.94 -2.58
CA ASP A 230 0.93 4.99 -1.13
C ASP A 230 0.73 6.45 -0.67
N THR A 231 0.25 6.64 0.55
CA THR A 231 -0.06 7.99 1.05
C THR A 231 1.18 8.63 1.67
N ILE A 232 1.87 7.89 2.54
CA ILE A 232 2.99 8.41 3.33
C ILE A 232 4.31 7.93 2.73
N VAL A 233 5.24 8.84 2.53
CA VAL A 233 6.64 8.50 2.21
C VAL A 233 7.26 7.82 3.43
N GLY A 234 7.11 6.51 3.55
CA GLY A 234 7.57 5.81 4.74
C GLY A 234 7.17 4.34 4.79
N PRO A 235 7.38 3.73 5.96
CA PRO A 235 7.19 2.29 6.14
C PRO A 235 5.71 1.91 6.33
N SER A 236 5.48 0.65 6.68
CA SER A 236 4.16 0.00 6.70
C SER A 236 3.15 0.62 7.66
N THR A 237 3.55 0.95 8.91
CA THR A 237 2.59 1.43 9.92
C THR A 237 1.87 2.72 9.51
N PRO A 238 2.56 3.81 9.10
CA PRO A 238 1.86 5.01 8.67
C PRO A 238 0.93 4.76 7.49
N ASN A 239 1.30 3.89 6.56
CA ASN A 239 0.49 3.56 5.40
C ASN A 239 -0.69 2.64 5.73
N ALA A 240 -0.54 1.68 6.64
CA ALA A 240 -1.67 0.92 7.19
C ALA A 240 -2.69 1.84 7.89
N ILE A 241 -2.21 2.85 8.63
CA ILE A 241 -3.07 3.87 9.25
C ILE A 241 -3.73 4.72 8.16
N ALA A 242 -2.99 5.19 7.17
CA ALA A 242 -3.52 5.98 6.06
C ALA A 242 -4.60 5.22 5.25
N MET A 243 -4.54 3.89 5.18
CA MET A 243 -5.56 3.04 4.56
C MET A 243 -6.96 3.25 5.16
N ILE A 244 -7.05 3.63 6.44
CA ILE A 244 -8.32 3.84 7.14
C ILE A 244 -8.55 5.28 7.60
N ALA A 245 -7.53 6.13 7.52
CA ALA A 245 -7.58 7.50 8.00
C ALA A 245 -7.19 8.55 6.94
N GLY A 246 -6.57 8.14 5.82
CA GLY A 246 -6.13 9.05 4.75
C GLY A 246 -4.98 9.97 5.17
N GLN A 247 -4.26 9.61 6.24
CA GLN A 247 -3.13 10.36 6.80
C GLN A 247 -2.35 9.48 7.76
N GLY A 248 -1.12 9.86 8.11
CA GLY A 248 -0.27 9.20 9.09
C GLY A 248 -0.30 9.82 10.50
N GLY A 249 -1.21 10.78 10.75
CA GLY A 249 -1.34 11.48 12.03
C GLY A 249 -0.98 12.97 11.97
N GLU A 250 -1.00 13.55 10.80
CA GLU A 250 -0.70 14.95 10.53
C GLU A 250 -1.68 15.88 11.27
N THR A 251 -2.96 15.54 11.30
CA THR A 251 -3.98 16.30 12.05
C THR A 251 -3.63 16.37 13.53
N GLN A 252 -3.29 15.23 14.15
CA GLN A 252 -2.90 15.21 15.57
C GLN A 252 -1.59 15.99 15.80
N TRP A 253 -0.63 15.88 14.89
CA TRP A 253 0.59 16.67 14.96
C TRP A 253 0.30 18.18 14.90
N MET A 254 -0.60 18.61 14.02
CA MET A 254 -0.97 20.03 13.92
C MET A 254 -1.69 20.53 15.19
N LEU A 255 -2.58 19.72 15.74
CA LEU A 255 -3.34 20.08 16.93
C LEU A 255 -2.46 20.05 18.20
N HIS A 256 -1.49 19.15 18.26
CA HIS A 256 -0.67 18.88 19.45
C HIS A 256 0.82 18.71 19.13
N PRO A 257 1.51 19.73 18.60
CA PRO A 257 2.88 19.59 18.14
C PRO A 257 3.88 19.22 19.25
N ASP A 258 3.53 19.49 20.52
CA ASP A 258 4.36 19.14 21.69
C ASP A 258 4.00 17.78 22.32
N ALA A 259 2.87 17.18 21.94
CA ALA A 259 2.33 15.96 22.57
C ALA A 259 2.52 14.70 21.71
N ALA A 260 3.43 14.73 20.79
CA ALA A 260 3.57 13.84 19.68
C ALA A 260 3.33 12.35 19.90
N THR A 261 2.77 11.81 18.90
CA THR A 261 2.16 10.51 18.74
C THR A 261 3.13 9.38 18.59
N THR A 262 4.36 9.67 18.22
CA THR A 262 5.27 8.63 17.78
C THR A 262 6.30 8.30 18.82
N GLY A 263 6.28 7.05 19.23
CA GLY A 263 7.31 6.47 20.07
C GLY A 263 8.38 5.69 19.31
N GLY A 264 8.51 5.87 17.99
CA GLY A 264 9.49 5.15 17.19
C GLY A 264 10.93 5.45 17.60
N ILE A 265 11.81 4.46 17.48
CA ILE A 265 13.23 4.63 17.78
C ILE A 265 13.83 5.70 16.85
N GLY A 266 14.43 6.73 17.46
CA GLY A 266 15.10 7.81 16.72
C GLY A 266 14.18 8.90 16.17
N MET A 267 12.86 8.79 16.33
CA MET A 267 11.90 9.82 15.94
C MET A 267 11.68 10.78 17.10
N GLY A 268 11.77 12.07 16.80
CA GLY A 268 11.45 13.14 17.76
C GLY A 268 9.97 13.14 18.14
N ALA A 269 9.66 13.78 19.26
CA ALA A 269 8.31 13.82 19.82
C ALA A 269 7.33 14.72 19.03
N THR A 270 7.64 15.20 17.83
CA THR A 270 6.89 16.27 17.14
C THR A 270 6.65 15.98 15.67
N VAL A 271 6.38 14.72 15.32
CA VAL A 271 6.15 14.32 13.92
C VAL A 271 4.95 13.37 13.84
N PRO A 272 4.30 13.24 12.70
CA PRO A 272 3.30 12.19 12.48
C PRO A 272 3.94 10.80 12.53
N MET A 273 3.17 9.75 12.31
CA MET A 273 3.71 8.40 12.27
C MET A 273 4.65 8.24 11.07
N LEU A 274 5.94 7.98 11.30
CA LEU A 274 6.97 7.83 10.26
C LEU A 274 7.87 6.60 10.49
N SER A 275 7.46 5.70 11.36
CA SER A 275 8.17 4.46 11.69
C SER A 275 7.17 3.39 12.07
N ASP A 276 7.64 2.19 12.46
CA ASP A 276 6.82 1.03 12.80
C ASP A 276 6.78 0.74 14.31
N PRO A 277 6.28 1.66 15.15
CA PRO A 277 6.04 1.35 16.55
C PRO A 277 4.83 0.43 16.67
N GLN A 278 4.83 -0.45 17.66
CA GLN A 278 3.67 -1.26 17.96
C GLN A 278 2.53 -0.42 18.56
N PRO A 279 1.26 -0.78 18.37
CA PRO A 279 0.17 -0.11 19.04
C PRO A 279 0.25 -0.31 20.57
N TYR A 280 -0.28 0.65 21.33
CA TYR A 280 -0.31 0.57 22.79
C TYR A 280 -1.11 -0.64 23.31
N TRP A 281 -2.19 -0.97 22.63
CA TRP A 281 -3.04 -2.13 22.91
C TRP A 281 -2.64 -3.31 22.02
N GLY A 282 -2.57 -4.51 22.61
CA GLY A 282 -2.20 -5.72 21.90
C GLY A 282 -3.36 -6.43 21.19
N SER A 283 -3.15 -7.68 20.82
CA SER A 283 -4.18 -8.54 20.23
C SER A 283 -5.16 -9.09 21.25
N ALA A 284 -6.23 -9.77 20.79
CA ALA A 284 -7.21 -10.44 21.65
C ALA A 284 -6.61 -11.56 22.52
N LEU A 285 -5.46 -12.12 22.14
CA LEU A 285 -4.78 -13.17 22.90
C LEU A 285 -3.86 -12.64 24.00
N ASP A 286 -3.60 -11.35 24.03
CA ASP A 286 -2.83 -10.74 25.10
C ASP A 286 -3.59 -10.83 26.42
N THR A 287 -2.85 -11.04 27.50
CA THR A 287 -3.45 -11.04 28.83
C THR A 287 -3.94 -9.64 29.20
N ALA A 288 -4.95 -9.57 30.08
CA ALA A 288 -5.45 -8.29 30.59
C ALA A 288 -4.35 -7.41 31.21
N GLN A 289 -3.24 -7.99 31.65
CA GLN A 289 -2.09 -7.26 32.16
C GLN A 289 -1.24 -6.71 31.02
N GLN A 290 -1.04 -7.49 29.95
CA GLN A 290 -0.31 -7.06 28.74
C GLN A 290 -1.05 -5.94 28.02
N LEU A 291 -2.39 -6.04 27.90
CA LEU A 291 -3.23 -4.99 27.34
C LEU A 291 -3.14 -3.64 28.07
N LYS A 292 -2.71 -3.63 29.33
CA LYS A 292 -2.53 -2.41 30.12
C LYS A 292 -1.10 -1.91 30.15
N GLN A 293 -0.18 -2.61 29.54
CA GLN A 293 1.23 -2.24 29.49
C GLN A 293 1.61 -1.91 28.05
N PRO A 294 2.41 -0.86 27.85
CA PRO A 294 2.98 -0.59 26.54
C PRO A 294 3.66 -1.83 26.00
N GLN A 295 3.42 -2.16 24.77
CA GLN A 295 4.07 -3.25 24.05
C GLN A 295 5.61 -3.11 23.98
N ALA A 296 6.17 -1.99 24.41
CA ALA A 296 7.62 -1.70 24.47
C ALA A 296 8.49 -2.82 25.05
N LEU A 297 7.90 -3.72 25.83
CA LEU A 297 8.61 -4.89 26.38
C LEU A 297 8.77 -6.03 25.37
N HIS A 298 8.10 -5.98 24.23
CA HIS A 298 8.04 -7.06 23.24
C HIS A 298 8.56 -6.66 21.87
N THR A 299 9.08 -5.43 21.67
CA THR A 299 9.06 -4.88 20.33
C THR A 299 10.35 -4.30 19.83
N PHE A 300 10.60 -4.66 18.62
CA PHE A 300 11.35 -3.92 17.65
C PHE A 300 10.57 -2.63 17.32
N GLY A 301 11.14 -1.45 17.49
CA GLY A 301 10.52 -0.20 17.06
C GLY A 301 9.84 0.66 18.14
N GLY A 302 9.65 0.16 19.36
CA GLY A 302 8.98 0.92 20.42
C GLY A 302 7.45 0.81 20.37
N VAL A 303 6.75 1.71 21.10
CA VAL A 303 5.28 1.73 21.19
C VAL A 303 4.76 3.13 20.85
N SER A 304 3.72 3.19 20.05
CA SER A 304 3.01 4.44 19.76
C SER A 304 2.22 4.91 20.98
N LYS A 305 1.87 6.18 20.99
CA LYS A 305 0.78 6.69 21.83
C LYS A 305 -0.56 6.47 21.14
N ASN A 306 -1.64 6.77 21.86
CA ASN A 306 -2.99 6.76 21.32
C ASN A 306 -3.11 7.76 20.15
N LEU A 307 -3.64 7.31 19.03
CA LEU A 307 -4.02 8.19 17.93
C LEU A 307 -5.43 8.74 18.16
N THR A 308 -5.59 10.05 17.96
CA THR A 308 -6.79 10.79 18.36
C THR A 308 -7.46 11.56 17.22
N PHE A 309 -7.08 11.31 15.98
CA PHE A 309 -7.71 11.87 14.78
C PHE A 309 -8.77 10.93 14.19
N ALA A 310 -9.52 11.42 13.20
CA ALA A 310 -10.61 10.67 12.58
C ALA A 310 -10.12 9.48 11.75
N SER A 311 -10.95 8.44 11.70
CA SER A 311 -10.73 7.27 10.84
C SER A 311 -12.06 6.66 10.40
N LEU A 312 -12.06 5.81 9.37
CA LEU A 312 -13.27 5.09 8.95
C LEU A 312 -13.97 4.33 10.08
N PRO A 313 -13.28 3.60 10.99
CA PRO A 313 -13.93 3.01 12.16
C PRO A 313 -14.75 3.99 13.00
N LEU A 314 -14.30 5.24 13.16
CA LEU A 314 -15.08 6.27 13.85
C LEU A 314 -16.34 6.62 13.03
N SER A 315 -16.21 6.87 11.73
CA SER A 315 -17.33 7.17 10.84
C SER A 315 -18.34 6.03 10.72
N PHE A 316 -17.89 4.77 10.82
CA PHE A 316 -18.78 3.60 10.77
C PHE A 316 -19.76 3.51 11.94
N MET A 317 -19.48 4.17 13.05
CA MET A 317 -20.43 4.24 14.17
C MET A 317 -21.69 5.04 13.79
N GLY A 318 -21.62 5.93 12.79
CA GLY A 318 -22.75 6.68 12.26
C GLY A 318 -23.56 7.42 13.32
N SER A 319 -24.86 7.51 13.15
CA SER A 319 -25.77 8.21 14.09
C SER A 319 -25.86 7.56 15.47
N THR A 320 -25.28 6.38 15.68
CA THR A 320 -25.22 5.70 16.99
C THR A 320 -24.07 6.16 17.87
N ILE A 321 -23.09 6.88 17.29
CA ILE A 321 -21.94 7.39 18.00
C ILE A 321 -22.34 8.36 19.12
N LYS A 322 -21.62 8.29 20.25
CA LYS A 322 -21.83 9.19 21.39
C LYS A 322 -20.49 9.80 21.77
N LYS A 323 -20.51 11.00 22.37
CA LYS A 323 -19.29 11.62 22.90
C LYS A 323 -18.48 10.71 23.80
N THR A 324 -19.16 9.88 24.59
CA THR A 324 -18.53 8.88 25.48
C THR A 324 -17.98 7.66 24.73
N THR A 325 -18.28 7.50 23.45
CA THR A 325 -17.81 6.34 22.68
C THR A 325 -16.31 6.43 22.36
N ALA A 326 -15.80 7.62 22.11
CA ALA A 326 -14.40 7.86 21.78
C ALA A 326 -13.62 8.51 22.94
N ARG A 327 -14.29 8.78 24.07
CA ARG A 327 -13.73 9.48 25.20
C ARG A 327 -13.58 8.57 26.39
N ASP A 328 -12.49 8.74 27.13
CA ASP A 328 -12.33 8.21 28.49
C ASP A 328 -12.12 6.68 28.60
N TYR A 329 -11.81 5.98 27.50
CA TYR A 329 -11.38 4.59 27.60
C TYR A 329 -9.98 4.49 28.22
N ASP A 330 -9.15 5.49 28.01
CA ASP A 330 -7.92 5.70 28.73
C ASP A 330 -7.65 7.21 28.93
N PRO A 331 -8.06 7.80 30.07
CA PRO A 331 -7.94 9.23 30.33
C PRO A 331 -6.51 9.78 30.28
N ALA A 332 -5.51 8.91 30.38
CA ALA A 332 -4.10 9.31 30.29
C ALA A 332 -3.65 9.58 28.85
N PHE A 333 -4.41 9.10 27.87
CA PHE A 333 -4.09 9.17 26.44
C PHE A 333 -5.17 9.85 25.60
N ASP A 334 -6.38 10.04 26.17
CA ASP A 334 -7.46 10.69 25.45
C ASP A 334 -7.25 12.20 25.37
N LEU A 335 -6.99 12.69 24.19
CA LEU A 335 -7.10 14.10 23.88
C LEU A 335 -8.56 14.44 23.49
N PRO A 336 -9.01 15.68 23.67
CA PRO A 336 -10.38 16.08 23.32
C PRO A 336 -10.62 16.19 21.81
N ASP A 337 -9.74 15.62 20.99
CA ASP A 337 -9.90 15.53 19.55
C ASP A 337 -11.10 14.66 19.19
N VAL A 338 -11.53 14.70 17.97
CA VAL A 338 -12.70 14.00 17.43
C VAL A 338 -14.05 14.27 18.16
N GLN A 339 -14.11 15.17 19.13
CA GLN A 339 -15.36 15.47 19.84
C GLN A 339 -16.37 16.22 18.95
N GLU A 340 -15.89 17.17 18.15
CA GLU A 340 -16.71 17.88 17.20
C GLU A 340 -17.03 17.00 15.98
N ASP A 341 -16.11 16.14 15.58
CA ASP A 341 -16.29 15.11 14.56
C ASP A 341 -17.43 14.16 14.94
N ILE A 342 -17.42 13.67 16.19
CA ILE A 342 -18.49 12.82 16.74
C ILE A 342 -19.86 13.53 16.65
N GLU A 343 -19.93 14.81 16.98
CA GLU A 343 -21.18 15.59 16.86
C GLU A 343 -21.63 15.71 15.41
N LYS A 344 -20.69 15.94 14.50
CA LYS A 344 -20.94 16.04 13.06
C LYS A 344 -21.44 14.70 12.49
N ILE A 345 -20.74 13.59 12.79
CA ILE A 345 -21.11 12.24 12.37
C ILE A 345 -22.51 11.87 12.90
N ALA A 346 -22.76 12.08 14.20
CA ALA A 346 -24.06 11.81 14.79
C ALA A 346 -25.18 12.62 14.15
N GLY A 347 -24.92 13.90 13.85
CA GLY A 347 -25.87 14.83 13.22
C GLY A 347 -26.14 14.54 11.74
N HIS A 348 -25.25 13.82 11.07
CA HIS A 348 -25.42 13.48 9.64
C HIS A 348 -26.58 12.51 9.40
N GLY A 349 -26.95 11.70 10.40
CA GLY A 349 -28.14 10.86 10.36
C GLY A 349 -27.97 9.55 9.57
N VAL A 350 -26.76 9.21 9.13
CA VAL A 350 -26.46 7.94 8.48
C VAL A 350 -26.42 6.81 9.50
N SER A 351 -27.00 5.67 9.14
CA SER A 351 -26.95 4.48 9.98
C SER A 351 -25.51 3.98 10.12
N ALA A 352 -25.22 3.32 11.25
CA ALA A 352 -23.92 2.64 11.44
C ALA A 352 -23.62 1.68 10.28
N VAL A 353 -22.39 1.66 9.84
CA VAL A 353 -21.87 0.75 8.83
C VAL A 353 -21.21 -0.45 9.54
N ASN A 354 -21.55 -1.65 9.14
CA ASN A 354 -20.85 -2.82 9.65
C ASN A 354 -19.43 -2.89 9.07
N TRP A 355 -18.50 -3.38 9.85
CA TRP A 355 -17.13 -3.53 9.40
C TRP A 355 -16.42 -4.66 10.15
N GLY A 356 -15.30 -5.08 9.64
CA GLY A 356 -14.43 -6.05 10.28
C GLY A 356 -12.99 -5.87 9.82
N TRP A 357 -12.06 -6.09 10.73
CA TRP A 357 -10.64 -6.19 10.47
C TRP A 357 -10.20 -7.61 10.77
N TYR A 358 -9.87 -8.35 9.74
CA TYR A 358 -9.44 -9.75 9.82
C TYR A 358 -7.95 -9.82 9.53
N GLN A 359 -7.18 -10.11 10.55
CA GLN A 359 -5.72 -10.19 10.43
C GLN A 359 -5.21 -11.47 11.07
N GLN A 360 -4.36 -12.20 10.34
CA GLN A 360 -3.76 -13.42 10.85
C GLN A 360 -3.10 -13.21 12.20
N GLY A 361 -3.39 -14.09 13.14
CA GLY A 361 -2.81 -14.11 14.48
C GLY A 361 -3.37 -13.10 15.47
N TYR A 362 -4.34 -12.24 15.10
CA TYR A 362 -4.98 -11.33 16.08
C TYR A 362 -5.66 -12.09 17.21
N ASP A 363 -6.33 -13.16 16.90
CA ASP A 363 -6.82 -14.16 17.85
C ASP A 363 -6.43 -15.57 17.38
N ARG A 364 -7.07 -16.61 17.93
CA ARG A 364 -6.67 -18.00 17.64
C ARG A 364 -6.95 -18.38 16.21
N GLU A 365 -5.91 -18.80 15.54
CA GLU A 365 -6.00 -19.40 14.23
C GLU A 365 -6.25 -20.92 14.29
N LYS A 366 -6.73 -21.52 13.19
CA LYS A 366 -7.10 -22.94 13.14
C LYS A 366 -5.98 -23.92 13.51
N ASN A 367 -4.73 -23.49 13.37
CA ASN A 367 -3.55 -24.31 13.61
C ASN A 367 -2.83 -23.99 14.93
N ASP A 368 -3.34 -23.02 15.71
CA ASP A 368 -2.75 -22.65 16.97
C ASP A 368 -2.88 -23.76 18.01
N PRO A 369 -1.82 -24.06 18.77
CA PRO A 369 -1.90 -25.05 19.85
C PRO A 369 -2.89 -24.64 20.93
N ASP A 370 -3.77 -25.54 21.36
CA ASP A 370 -4.77 -25.27 22.42
C ASP A 370 -4.15 -24.82 23.76
N ALA A 371 -2.96 -25.33 24.07
CA ALA A 371 -2.31 -25.09 25.36
C ALA A 371 -1.51 -23.80 25.44
N LYS A 372 -1.12 -23.25 24.30
CA LYS A 372 -0.35 -22.00 24.22
C LYS A 372 -0.92 -21.22 23.06
N ALA A 373 -1.78 -20.26 23.36
CA ALA A 373 -2.15 -19.30 22.34
C ALA A 373 -0.88 -18.66 21.78
N THR A 374 -0.64 -18.85 20.54
CA THR A 374 0.46 -18.22 19.82
C THR A 374 -0.14 -17.22 18.85
N HIS A 375 0.48 -16.09 18.77
CA HIS A 375 0.14 -15.10 17.74
C HIS A 375 0.94 -15.42 16.47
N ASP A 376 0.86 -16.66 16.01
CA ASP A 376 1.69 -17.10 14.89
C ASP A 376 1.42 -16.25 13.66
N GLY A 377 2.47 -15.57 13.21
CA GLY A 377 2.41 -14.64 12.09
C GLY A 377 1.70 -13.29 12.38
N TYR A 378 1.22 -13.01 13.60
CA TYR A 378 0.58 -11.73 13.89
C TYR A 378 1.59 -10.58 13.86
N VAL A 379 1.28 -9.57 13.07
CA VAL A 379 2.08 -8.35 12.92
C VAL A 379 1.29 -7.18 13.50
N ALA A 380 1.55 -6.87 14.77
CA ALA A 380 0.73 -5.91 15.52
C ALA A 380 0.78 -4.50 14.93
N HIS A 381 1.93 -4.07 14.40
CA HIS A 381 2.09 -2.74 13.83
C HIS A 381 1.37 -2.54 12.49
N HIS A 382 0.78 -3.58 11.92
CA HIS A 382 -0.10 -3.48 10.75
C HIS A 382 -1.59 -3.49 11.09
N ASN A 383 -1.94 -3.60 12.39
CA ASN A 383 -3.33 -3.52 12.81
C ASN A 383 -3.71 -2.06 13.07
N ALA A 384 -3.99 -1.31 12.01
CA ALA A 384 -4.28 0.11 12.08
C ALA A 384 -5.37 0.49 13.11
N PRO A 385 -6.51 -0.22 13.23
CA PRO A 385 -7.50 0.10 14.25
C PRO A 385 -6.99 0.03 15.69
N GLN A 386 -5.95 -0.75 15.94
CA GLN A 386 -5.35 -0.91 17.29
C GLN A 386 -4.63 0.35 17.80
N TYR A 387 -4.33 1.30 16.91
CA TYR A 387 -3.68 2.56 17.29
C TYR A 387 -4.66 3.56 17.89
N PHE A 388 -5.96 3.39 17.67
CA PHE A 388 -7.01 4.31 18.11
C PHE A 388 -7.69 3.79 19.36
N GLY A 389 -7.56 4.51 20.48
CA GLY A 389 -8.17 4.10 21.76
C GLY A 389 -9.67 3.95 21.68
N TYR A 390 -10.36 4.75 20.87
CA TYR A 390 -11.80 4.62 20.64
C TYR A 390 -12.19 3.32 19.91
N VAL A 391 -11.22 2.58 19.37
CA VAL A 391 -11.40 1.21 18.86
C VAL A 391 -10.79 0.21 19.83
N ALA A 392 -9.47 0.28 20.04
CA ALA A 392 -8.69 -0.76 20.71
C ALA A 392 -9.01 -0.90 22.21
N ASN A 393 -9.37 0.20 22.87
CA ASN A 393 -9.77 0.20 24.28
C ASN A 393 -11.30 0.28 24.46
N ASN A 394 -12.06 0.10 23.41
CA ASN A 394 -13.52 0.13 23.41
C ASN A 394 -14.09 -1.29 23.29
N PRO A 395 -14.74 -1.84 24.33
CA PRO A 395 -15.23 -3.22 24.32
C PRO A 395 -16.25 -3.55 23.23
N VAL A 396 -16.91 -2.53 22.68
CA VAL A 396 -17.84 -2.70 21.56
C VAL A 396 -17.08 -2.70 20.23
N ALA A 397 -16.18 -1.76 20.03
CA ALA A 397 -15.45 -1.62 18.77
C ALA A 397 -14.42 -2.76 18.57
N THR A 398 -13.81 -3.28 19.62
CA THR A 398 -12.90 -4.44 19.53
C THR A 398 -13.58 -5.72 19.05
N THR A 399 -14.91 -5.80 19.11
CA THR A 399 -15.65 -6.95 18.53
C THR A 399 -15.62 -6.99 17.00
N HIS A 400 -15.07 -5.98 16.37
CA HIS A 400 -14.84 -5.93 14.92
C HIS A 400 -13.42 -6.39 14.50
N LEU A 401 -12.56 -6.72 15.48
CA LEU A 401 -11.20 -7.21 15.22
C LEU A 401 -11.16 -8.73 15.36
N HIS A 402 -10.62 -9.41 14.36
CA HIS A 402 -10.71 -10.86 14.22
C HIS A 402 -9.40 -11.45 13.67
N GLY A 403 -9.19 -12.75 13.91
CA GLY A 403 -8.18 -13.54 13.19
C GLY A 403 -8.59 -13.88 11.77
N LEU A 404 -7.62 -14.23 10.93
CA LEU A 404 -7.87 -14.56 9.52
C LEU A 404 -8.78 -15.79 9.35
N SER A 405 -8.66 -16.79 10.21
CA SER A 405 -9.54 -17.98 10.19
C SER A 405 -11.01 -17.62 10.39
N ASP A 406 -11.30 -16.54 11.10
CA ASP A 406 -12.64 -16.05 11.32
C ASP A 406 -13.27 -15.52 10.03
N PHE A 407 -12.48 -14.86 9.16
CA PHE A 407 -12.95 -14.43 7.85
C PHE A 407 -13.49 -15.59 7.03
N PHE A 408 -12.70 -16.66 6.89
CA PHE A 408 -13.12 -17.85 6.12
C PHE A 408 -14.34 -18.52 6.74
N ARG A 409 -14.39 -18.60 8.07
CA ARG A 409 -15.55 -19.14 8.80
C ARG A 409 -16.81 -18.30 8.55
N ASP A 410 -16.73 -16.99 8.69
CA ASP A 410 -17.88 -16.09 8.61
C ASP A 410 -18.44 -16.00 7.19
N VAL A 411 -17.56 -16.00 6.19
CA VAL A 411 -17.95 -16.07 4.78
C VAL A 411 -18.63 -17.40 4.45
N ALA A 412 -18.02 -18.53 4.84
CA ALA A 412 -18.57 -19.87 4.60
C ALA A 412 -19.91 -20.10 5.32
N ALA A 413 -20.03 -19.62 6.55
CA ALA A 413 -21.25 -19.71 7.36
C ALA A 413 -22.32 -18.68 6.95
N LYS A 414 -22.01 -17.75 6.03
CA LYS A 414 -22.88 -16.63 5.60
C LYS A 414 -23.29 -15.74 6.78
N GLN A 415 -22.34 -15.45 7.66
CA GLN A 415 -22.56 -14.69 8.89
C GLN A 415 -22.17 -13.21 8.78
N LEU A 416 -21.57 -12.79 7.63
CA LEU A 416 -21.32 -11.37 7.43
C LEU A 416 -22.66 -10.61 7.44
N PRO A 417 -22.67 -9.38 8.01
CA PRO A 417 -23.85 -8.53 8.01
C PRO A 417 -24.40 -8.27 6.60
N ALA A 418 -25.58 -7.66 6.50
CA ALA A 418 -26.23 -7.41 5.22
C ALA A 418 -25.48 -6.43 4.29
N SER A 419 -24.56 -5.68 4.80
CA SER A 419 -23.64 -4.79 4.09
C SER A 419 -22.47 -4.43 5.00
N GLY A 420 -21.33 -4.04 4.45
CA GLY A 420 -20.19 -3.60 5.27
C GLY A 420 -18.88 -3.49 4.52
N VAL A 421 -17.85 -3.09 5.27
CA VAL A 421 -16.47 -2.94 4.84
C VAL A 421 -15.58 -3.91 5.63
N PHE A 422 -14.80 -4.72 4.92
CA PHE A 422 -14.00 -5.78 5.54
C PHE A 422 -12.56 -5.70 5.04
N TYR A 423 -11.64 -5.44 5.95
CA TYR A 423 -10.22 -5.49 5.70
C TYR A 423 -9.70 -6.89 6.04
N VAL A 424 -8.90 -7.48 5.17
CA VAL A 424 -8.39 -8.84 5.33
C VAL A 424 -6.92 -8.86 4.96
N ARG A 425 -6.10 -9.52 5.77
CA ARG A 425 -4.67 -9.69 5.49
C ARG A 425 -4.07 -10.92 6.14
N GLY A 426 -2.98 -11.40 5.55
CA GLY A 426 -2.08 -12.40 6.10
C GLY A 426 -1.17 -11.87 7.23
N GLY A 427 -0.02 -12.48 7.36
CA GLY A 427 0.99 -12.15 8.36
C GLY A 427 2.34 -12.85 8.08
N TYR A 428 3.27 -12.78 9.05
CA TYR A 428 4.63 -13.36 8.93
C TYR A 428 4.69 -14.89 9.13
N GLY A 429 3.57 -15.56 9.11
CA GLY A 429 3.43 -17.00 9.02
C GLY A 429 2.31 -17.33 8.05
N ASN A 430 2.00 -18.61 7.82
CA ASN A 430 0.80 -18.97 7.07
C ASN A 430 0.02 -20.09 7.72
N ILE A 431 -1.27 -19.86 7.91
CA ILE A 431 -2.19 -20.81 8.54
C ILE A 431 -2.50 -22.03 7.66
N GLU A 432 -2.22 -21.94 6.37
CA GLU A 432 -2.43 -23.02 5.41
C GLU A 432 -1.26 -24.04 5.40
N GLY A 433 -0.10 -23.62 5.91
CA GLY A 433 1.09 -24.48 6.00
C GLY A 433 1.78 -24.70 4.65
N TRP A 434 1.56 -23.85 3.68
CA TRP A 434 2.30 -23.84 2.42
C TRP A 434 3.79 -23.61 2.67
N LYS A 435 4.62 -24.05 1.74
CA LYS A 435 6.07 -23.89 1.83
C LYS A 435 6.51 -22.86 0.80
N PRO A 436 7.53 -22.03 1.11
CA PRO A 436 8.06 -21.09 0.15
C PRO A 436 8.66 -21.79 -1.07
N GLN A 437 8.91 -21.02 -2.12
CA GLN A 437 9.46 -21.51 -3.39
C GLN A 437 10.85 -22.16 -3.20
N ASP A 438 11.69 -21.59 -2.34
CA ASP A 438 12.99 -22.18 -2.02
C ASP A 438 12.83 -23.38 -1.08
N PRO A 439 13.19 -24.60 -1.50
CA PRO A 439 13.06 -25.80 -0.69
C PRO A 439 14.08 -25.90 0.46
N ASN A 440 15.01 -24.95 0.62
CA ASN A 440 15.97 -24.94 1.69
C ASN A 440 15.27 -24.81 3.06
N PRO A 441 15.39 -25.81 3.98
CA PRO A 441 14.65 -25.78 5.24
C PRO A 441 14.94 -24.57 6.13
N ARG A 442 16.08 -23.92 5.99
CA ARG A 442 16.42 -22.71 6.75
C ARG A 442 15.66 -21.51 6.19
N LEU A 443 15.62 -21.38 4.88
CA LEU A 443 14.88 -20.29 4.22
C LEU A 443 13.36 -20.49 4.36
N ALA A 444 12.89 -21.73 4.37
CA ALA A 444 11.50 -22.05 4.64
C ALA A 444 10.99 -21.63 6.04
N THR A 445 11.86 -21.30 6.98
CA THR A 445 11.49 -20.71 8.27
C THR A 445 11.56 -19.20 8.28
N VAL A 446 12.18 -18.60 7.28
CA VAL A 446 12.28 -17.15 7.11
C VAL A 446 11.12 -16.66 6.22
N PHE A 447 10.97 -17.24 5.03
CA PHE A 447 9.94 -16.87 4.06
C PHE A 447 8.63 -17.65 4.31
N ASN A 448 8.17 -17.67 5.55
CA ASN A 448 6.98 -18.41 5.96
C ASN A 448 5.71 -17.56 5.97
N GLY A 449 5.82 -16.27 5.69
CA GLY A 449 4.69 -15.35 5.67
C GLY A 449 3.81 -15.52 4.42
N ASN A 450 2.63 -14.95 4.51
CA ASN A 450 1.63 -14.93 3.44
C ASN A 450 1.02 -13.54 3.21
N ASP A 451 1.66 -12.48 3.73
CA ASP A 451 1.29 -11.09 3.53
C ASP A 451 2.11 -10.36 2.47
N ASP A 452 3.03 -11.07 1.80
CA ASP A 452 3.87 -10.61 0.69
C ASP A 452 5.09 -9.74 1.07
N HIS A 453 5.34 -9.49 2.38
CA HIS A 453 6.48 -8.69 2.79
C HIS A 453 7.82 -9.34 2.37
N PRO A 454 8.66 -8.67 1.56
CA PRO A 454 10.00 -9.18 1.25
C PRO A 454 10.78 -9.49 2.53
N GLY A 455 11.60 -10.52 2.48
CA GLY A 455 12.40 -10.95 3.63
C GLY A 455 11.66 -11.81 4.67
N TYR A 456 10.32 -11.86 4.64
CA TYR A 456 9.50 -12.64 5.59
C TYR A 456 8.47 -13.54 4.92
N SER A 457 8.01 -13.17 3.73
CA SER A 457 6.98 -13.88 2.98
C SER A 457 7.48 -14.35 1.62
N ASP A 458 6.86 -15.41 1.11
CA ASP A 458 7.00 -15.86 -0.26
C ASP A 458 5.84 -15.29 -1.10
N SER A 459 6.16 -14.64 -2.23
CA SER A 459 5.16 -14.01 -3.08
C SER A 459 4.13 -14.99 -3.65
N GLN A 460 4.51 -16.26 -3.89
CA GLN A 460 3.58 -17.28 -4.37
C GLN A 460 2.67 -17.80 -3.26
N VAL A 461 3.16 -17.88 -2.02
CA VAL A 461 2.32 -18.18 -0.84
C VAL A 461 1.31 -17.05 -0.64
N SER A 462 1.73 -15.81 -0.80
CA SER A 462 0.88 -14.64 -0.60
C SER A 462 -0.21 -14.53 -1.65
N GLU A 463 0.10 -14.73 -2.93
CA GLU A 463 -0.94 -14.74 -3.97
C GLU A 463 -1.85 -15.98 -3.90
N ALA A 464 -1.38 -17.09 -3.32
CA ALA A 464 -2.22 -18.26 -3.04
C ALA A 464 -3.27 -17.93 -1.95
N LEU A 465 -2.88 -17.20 -0.90
CA LEU A 465 -3.82 -16.70 0.11
C LEU A 465 -4.86 -15.76 -0.52
N LEU A 466 -4.42 -14.77 -1.29
CA LEU A 466 -5.33 -13.87 -2.02
C LEU A 466 -6.33 -14.66 -2.87
N ALA A 467 -5.86 -15.70 -3.56
CA ALA A 467 -6.74 -16.54 -4.37
C ALA A 467 -7.77 -17.31 -3.52
N GLU A 468 -7.40 -17.80 -2.33
CA GLU A 468 -8.34 -18.43 -1.40
C GLU A 468 -9.37 -17.43 -0.85
N GLU A 469 -8.96 -16.22 -0.48
CA GLU A 469 -9.84 -15.15 -0.02
C GLU A 469 -10.85 -14.75 -1.10
N ILE A 470 -10.38 -14.53 -2.32
CA ILE A 470 -11.23 -14.20 -3.48
C ILE A 470 -12.17 -15.37 -3.79
N ASN A 471 -11.68 -16.61 -3.77
CA ASN A 471 -12.50 -17.81 -3.97
C ASN A 471 -13.61 -17.94 -2.92
N ALA A 472 -13.30 -17.65 -1.64
CA ALA A 472 -14.28 -17.67 -0.56
C ALA A 472 -15.41 -16.66 -0.85
N ILE A 473 -15.06 -15.41 -1.18
CA ILE A 473 -16.04 -14.38 -1.53
C ILE A 473 -16.81 -14.76 -2.79
N ALA A 474 -16.12 -15.16 -3.87
CA ALA A 474 -16.72 -15.48 -5.15
C ALA A 474 -17.66 -16.69 -5.08
N SER A 475 -17.36 -17.67 -4.22
CA SER A 475 -18.21 -18.86 -4.01
C SER A 475 -19.37 -18.59 -3.04
N SER A 476 -19.46 -17.41 -2.47
CA SER A 476 -20.49 -17.02 -1.50
C SER A 476 -21.63 -16.22 -2.14
N PRO A 477 -22.77 -16.03 -1.46
CA PRO A 477 -23.83 -15.15 -1.93
C PRO A 477 -23.42 -13.67 -1.96
N TYR A 478 -22.33 -13.29 -1.31
CA TYR A 478 -21.83 -11.91 -1.27
C TYR A 478 -21.29 -11.45 -2.61
N TRP A 479 -20.76 -12.34 -3.46
CA TRP A 479 -20.17 -12.03 -4.76
C TRP A 479 -21.00 -11.05 -5.58
N SER A 480 -22.30 -11.32 -5.69
CA SER A 480 -23.19 -10.54 -6.54
C SER A 480 -23.32 -9.05 -6.16
N GLN A 481 -22.80 -8.66 -5.00
CA GLN A 481 -22.88 -7.30 -4.47
C GLN A 481 -21.52 -6.79 -3.92
N SER A 482 -20.42 -7.44 -4.34
CA SER A 482 -19.09 -7.15 -3.82
C SER A 482 -18.25 -6.27 -4.75
N ALA A 483 -17.43 -5.43 -4.13
CA ALA A 483 -16.18 -4.91 -4.65
C ALA A 483 -15.06 -5.45 -3.79
N ILE A 484 -14.07 -6.11 -4.41
CA ILE A 484 -12.85 -6.57 -3.76
C ILE A 484 -11.74 -5.67 -4.28
N ILE A 485 -11.02 -5.03 -3.38
CA ILE A 485 -9.88 -4.16 -3.67
C ILE A 485 -8.65 -4.89 -3.15
N ILE A 486 -7.71 -5.21 -4.02
CA ILE A 486 -6.38 -5.67 -3.63
C ILE A 486 -5.48 -4.46 -3.69
N THR A 487 -4.70 -4.20 -2.65
CA THR A 487 -3.67 -3.17 -2.64
C THR A 487 -2.58 -3.53 -1.63
N TYR A 488 -1.56 -2.69 -1.58
CA TYR A 488 -0.39 -2.82 -0.71
C TYR A 488 -0.35 -1.63 0.24
N ASP A 489 0.35 -1.75 1.34
CA ASP A 489 0.55 -0.62 2.25
C ASP A 489 1.60 0.34 1.68
N GLU A 490 2.79 -0.16 1.28
CA GLU A 490 3.84 0.64 0.69
C GLU A 490 4.73 -0.22 -0.24
N SER A 491 5.79 0.37 -0.79
CA SER A 491 6.57 -0.16 -1.90
C SER A 491 7.78 -1.03 -1.52
N ASP A 492 8.04 -1.34 -0.24
CA ASP A 492 9.34 -1.84 0.29
C ASP A 492 10.51 -0.88 -0.01
N GLY A 493 10.21 0.31 -0.57
CA GLY A 493 11.23 1.15 -1.16
C GLY A 493 11.87 0.55 -2.42
N GLU A 494 11.26 -0.44 -3.06
CA GLU A 494 11.60 -0.94 -4.38
C GLU A 494 11.44 0.16 -5.44
N TYR A 495 12.23 0.10 -6.51
CA TYR A 495 12.18 1.13 -7.55
C TYR A 495 10.82 1.17 -8.23
N ASP A 496 10.28 2.37 -8.34
CA ASP A 496 9.16 2.70 -9.22
C ASP A 496 9.49 3.97 -10.00
N HIS A 497 9.20 3.96 -11.31
CA HIS A 497 9.51 5.11 -12.16
C HIS A 497 8.49 6.24 -12.05
N ALA A 498 7.24 5.94 -11.62
CA ALA A 498 6.22 6.96 -11.51
C ALA A 498 6.57 7.98 -10.43
N ARG A 499 6.48 9.26 -10.78
CA ARG A 499 6.86 10.34 -9.88
C ARG A 499 5.73 10.65 -8.90
N PRO A 500 5.93 10.47 -7.57
CA PRO A 500 4.95 10.93 -6.60
C PRO A 500 4.79 12.46 -6.66
N ARG A 501 3.58 12.92 -6.38
CA ARG A 501 3.26 14.35 -6.30
C ARG A 501 3.37 14.79 -4.85
N ILE A 502 4.52 15.31 -4.46
CA ILE A 502 4.73 15.73 -3.09
C ILE A 502 3.78 16.87 -2.73
N ARG A 503 3.00 16.68 -1.66
CA ARG A 503 1.99 17.62 -1.16
C ARG A 503 2.38 18.27 0.15
N SER A 504 3.11 17.54 0.97
CA SER A 504 3.50 17.99 2.30
C SER A 504 4.93 17.55 2.65
N TYR A 505 5.47 18.17 3.66
CA TYR A 505 6.83 17.93 4.14
C TYR A 505 6.83 17.81 5.66
N ASP A 506 7.70 16.95 6.18
CA ASP A 506 7.92 16.81 7.61
C ASP A 506 8.67 18.02 8.22
N ALA A 507 8.90 17.99 9.53
CA ALA A 507 9.60 19.06 10.23
C ALA A 507 11.08 19.21 9.82
N ALA A 508 11.67 18.19 9.20
CA ALA A 508 13.03 18.23 8.65
C ALA A 508 13.07 18.72 7.20
N GLY A 509 11.92 18.91 6.57
CA GLY A 509 11.78 19.30 5.17
C GLY A 509 11.90 18.12 4.19
N LEU A 510 11.76 16.88 4.67
CA LEU A 510 11.67 15.70 3.83
C LEU A 510 10.24 15.55 3.28
N PRO A 511 10.06 15.02 2.07
CA PRO A 511 8.73 14.75 1.51
C PRO A 511 7.97 13.80 2.43
N LEU A 512 6.73 14.17 2.77
CA LEU A 512 5.88 13.40 3.68
C LEU A 512 4.78 12.67 2.91
N GLU A 513 4.09 13.34 2.02
CA GLU A 513 3.01 12.85 1.16
C GLU A 513 3.19 13.40 -0.24
N GLN A 514 2.95 12.68 -1.21
CA GLN A 514 2.54 11.34 -1.57
C GLN A 514 3.80 10.46 -1.73
N GLY A 515 3.72 9.18 -1.38
CA GLY A 515 4.83 8.25 -1.56
C GLY A 515 4.84 7.54 -2.91
N PRO A 516 5.68 6.48 -3.06
CA PRO A 516 5.84 5.72 -4.29
C PRO A 516 4.55 5.02 -4.76
N ARG A 517 4.57 4.56 -6.00
CA ARG A 517 3.46 3.82 -6.59
C ARG A 517 3.46 2.35 -6.16
N ILE A 518 2.27 1.84 -5.84
CA ILE A 518 2.01 0.47 -5.38
C ILE A 518 0.92 -0.20 -6.23
N PRO A 519 0.82 -1.54 -6.27
CA PRO A 519 -0.22 -2.23 -7.01
C PRO A 519 -1.62 -2.01 -6.43
N ALA A 520 -2.62 -1.84 -7.31
CA ALA A 520 -4.02 -1.89 -6.90
C ALA A 520 -4.90 -2.52 -7.98
N LEU A 521 -5.81 -3.41 -7.56
CA LEU A 521 -6.77 -4.07 -8.43
C LEU A 521 -8.18 -3.96 -7.86
N VAL A 522 -9.18 -3.90 -8.73
CA VAL A 522 -10.58 -4.01 -8.35
C VAL A 522 -11.22 -5.21 -9.03
N ILE A 523 -11.69 -6.15 -8.23
CA ILE A 523 -12.38 -7.38 -8.62
C ILE A 523 -13.84 -7.24 -8.22
N SER A 524 -14.75 -7.33 -9.18
CA SER A 524 -16.19 -7.17 -8.95
C SER A 524 -16.99 -7.80 -10.10
N PRO A 525 -18.20 -8.30 -9.87
CA PRO A 525 -19.09 -8.65 -10.97
C PRO A 525 -19.41 -7.45 -11.88
N TYR A 526 -19.18 -6.24 -11.41
CA TYR A 526 -19.45 -5.00 -12.15
C TYR A 526 -18.18 -4.31 -12.67
N ALA A 527 -17.02 -4.92 -12.48
CA ALA A 527 -15.76 -4.35 -12.95
C ALA A 527 -15.68 -4.29 -14.49
N VAL A 528 -14.85 -3.39 -14.98
CA VAL A 528 -14.35 -3.42 -16.36
C VAL A 528 -13.45 -4.65 -16.48
N ALA A 529 -13.77 -5.52 -17.43
CA ALA A 529 -12.94 -6.69 -17.70
C ALA A 529 -11.74 -6.30 -18.57
N HIS A 530 -10.58 -6.88 -18.30
CA HIS A 530 -9.33 -6.62 -19.01
C HIS A 530 -8.95 -5.13 -19.03
N GLY A 531 -9.14 -4.43 -17.89
CA GLY A 531 -8.98 -2.99 -17.82
C GLY A 531 -7.70 -2.56 -17.12
N VAL A 532 -7.07 -1.48 -17.63
CA VAL A 532 -6.08 -0.71 -16.86
C VAL A 532 -6.63 0.70 -16.66
N SER A 533 -6.75 1.14 -15.42
CA SER A 533 -7.17 2.49 -15.07
C SER A 533 -5.95 3.38 -14.89
N HIS A 534 -5.87 4.44 -15.69
CA HIS A 534 -4.82 5.47 -15.61
C HIS A 534 -5.26 6.66 -14.73
N VAL A 535 -6.33 6.51 -13.95
CA VAL A 535 -6.80 7.55 -13.05
C VAL A 535 -5.87 7.60 -11.83
N PRO A 536 -5.30 8.77 -11.49
CA PRO A 536 -4.51 8.90 -10.28
C PRO A 536 -5.33 8.53 -9.03
N THR A 537 -4.84 7.62 -8.24
CA THR A 537 -5.46 7.09 -7.02
C THR A 537 -4.41 6.84 -5.95
N GLU A 538 -4.85 6.63 -4.72
CA GLU A 538 -4.02 6.33 -3.56
C GLU A 538 -4.88 5.67 -2.46
N HIS A 539 -4.33 5.40 -1.26
CA HIS A 539 -5.10 4.82 -0.15
C HIS A 539 -6.38 5.62 0.16
N SER A 540 -6.30 6.94 0.14
CA SER A 540 -7.47 7.80 0.36
C SER A 540 -8.58 7.63 -0.68
N SER A 541 -8.26 7.11 -1.86
CA SER A 541 -9.26 6.74 -2.87
C SER A 541 -10.15 5.58 -2.42
N VAL A 542 -9.61 4.65 -1.62
CA VAL A 542 -10.39 3.57 -1.01
C VAL A 542 -11.36 4.15 0.02
N ILE A 543 -10.88 5.08 0.86
CA ILE A 543 -11.72 5.79 1.84
C ILE A 543 -12.86 6.51 1.11
N ARG A 544 -12.53 7.31 0.11
CA ARG A 544 -13.50 8.04 -0.71
C ARG A 544 -14.52 7.11 -1.38
N PHE A 545 -14.10 5.96 -1.88
CA PHE A 545 -15.01 4.96 -2.42
C PHE A 545 -15.97 4.43 -1.36
N VAL A 546 -15.47 4.16 -0.14
CA VAL A 546 -16.29 3.72 1.00
C VAL A 546 -17.29 4.81 1.40
N ASP A 547 -16.83 6.06 1.55
CA ASP A 547 -17.70 7.20 1.86
C ASP A 547 -18.84 7.34 0.84
N GLU A 548 -18.51 7.22 -0.44
CA GLU A 548 -19.48 7.30 -1.52
C GLU A 548 -20.45 6.12 -1.51
N VAL A 549 -20.00 4.90 -1.28
CA VAL A 549 -20.89 3.71 -1.24
C VAL A 549 -21.84 3.80 -0.06
N PHE A 550 -21.36 4.19 1.12
CA PHE A 550 -22.14 4.19 2.36
C PHE A 550 -22.70 5.55 2.74
N THR A 551 -22.47 6.59 1.93
CA THR A 551 -22.93 7.97 2.15
C THR A 551 -22.44 8.58 3.46
N LEU A 552 -21.18 8.32 3.79
CA LEU A 552 -20.51 8.90 4.94
C LEU A 552 -20.11 10.36 4.67
N ILE A 553 -19.74 11.07 5.71
CA ILE A 553 -19.05 12.35 5.59
C ILE A 553 -17.59 12.04 5.24
N PRO A 554 -17.03 12.65 4.19
CA PRO A 554 -15.58 12.56 3.96
C PRO A 554 -14.80 12.94 5.22
N LEU A 555 -13.76 12.21 5.52
CA LEU A 555 -12.97 12.48 6.73
C LEU A 555 -12.42 13.91 6.72
N ALA A 556 -11.92 14.38 5.57
CA ALA A 556 -11.43 15.75 5.39
C ALA A 556 -12.46 16.87 5.66
N ASP A 557 -13.74 16.54 5.69
CA ASP A 557 -14.83 17.51 5.99
C ASP A 557 -15.20 17.51 7.48
N LEU A 558 -14.54 16.72 8.31
CA LEU A 558 -14.77 16.70 9.74
C LEU A 558 -14.10 17.90 10.42
N PRO A 559 -14.71 18.48 11.48
CA PRO A 559 -14.24 19.75 12.06
C PRO A 559 -12.81 19.75 12.59
N ASP A 560 -12.38 18.65 13.19
CA ASP A 560 -11.02 18.56 13.75
C ASP A 560 -9.99 18.40 12.63
N GLU A 561 -10.33 17.73 11.54
CA GLU A 561 -9.53 17.64 10.30
C GLU A 561 -9.39 19.01 9.63
N GLU A 562 -10.50 19.76 9.46
CA GLU A 562 -10.45 21.12 8.91
C GLU A 562 -9.60 22.06 9.77
N ARG A 563 -9.65 21.90 11.10
CA ARG A 563 -8.81 22.68 12.04
C ARG A 563 -7.34 22.34 11.88
N GLY A 564 -6.98 21.06 11.76
CA GLY A 564 -5.61 20.62 11.48
C GLY A 564 -5.07 21.27 10.21
N ARG A 565 -5.86 21.27 9.12
CA ARG A 565 -5.53 21.94 7.86
C ARG A 565 -5.30 23.44 8.01
N GLU A 566 -6.17 24.14 8.74
CA GLU A 566 -6.01 25.58 8.97
C GLU A 566 -4.69 25.90 9.68
N ILE A 567 -4.30 25.08 10.65
CA ILE A 567 -3.04 25.20 11.38
C ILE A 567 -1.86 24.90 10.44
N GLY A 568 -1.88 23.81 9.71
CA GLY A 568 -0.86 23.42 8.74
C GLY A 568 -0.60 24.53 7.71
N LYS A 569 -1.69 25.06 7.15
CA LYS A 569 -1.61 26.19 6.21
C LYS A 569 -1.05 27.46 6.83
N LYS A 570 -1.51 27.81 8.03
CA LYS A 570 -1.13 29.06 8.71
C LYS A 570 0.29 29.02 9.22
N ASP A 571 0.69 27.93 9.87
CA ASP A 571 1.92 27.87 10.64
C ASP A 571 3.09 27.25 9.84
N PHE A 572 2.78 26.42 8.82
CA PHE A 572 3.76 25.74 7.96
C PHE A 572 3.65 26.12 6.48
N GLY A 573 2.60 26.84 6.06
CA GLY A 573 2.37 27.19 4.67
C GLY A 573 1.96 26.01 3.78
N GLN A 574 1.48 24.91 4.37
CA GLN A 574 1.14 23.67 3.68
C GLN A 574 -0.36 23.40 3.76
N ASP A 575 -1.04 23.30 2.60
CA ASP A 575 -2.50 23.11 2.53
C ASP A 575 -2.94 21.67 2.83
N TYR A 576 -2.00 20.70 2.76
CA TYR A 576 -2.26 19.28 2.91
C TYR A 576 -1.51 18.65 4.09
N LEU A 577 -1.04 19.45 5.00
CA LEU A 577 -0.49 18.97 6.26
C LEU A 577 -1.63 18.87 7.30
N GLY A 578 -2.22 17.64 7.43
CA GLY A 578 -3.55 17.39 7.99
C GLY A 578 -4.61 18.26 7.30
N PRO A 579 -5.56 17.79 6.66
CA PRO A 579 -6.51 16.73 7.00
C PRO A 579 -6.21 15.40 6.32
N ALA A 580 -7.14 14.47 6.49
CA ALA A 580 -7.23 13.27 5.66
C ALA A 580 -7.29 13.60 4.16
N ASP A 581 -6.71 12.74 3.33
CA ASP A 581 -6.53 12.99 1.89
C ASP A 581 -7.71 12.59 0.99
N ASP A 582 -8.81 12.14 1.56
CA ASP A 582 -9.98 11.64 0.80
C ASP A 582 -10.69 12.69 -0.07
N LYS A 583 -10.24 13.95 0.00
CA LYS A 583 -10.70 15.05 -0.87
C LYS A 583 -9.58 15.77 -1.63
N VAL A 584 -8.40 15.22 -1.70
CA VAL A 584 -7.30 15.83 -2.46
C VAL A 584 -7.70 15.99 -3.93
N PRO A 585 -7.56 17.22 -4.49
CA PRO A 585 -7.91 17.44 -5.89
C PRO A 585 -7.04 16.65 -6.86
N GLY A 586 -7.69 16.01 -7.84
CA GLY A 586 -7.00 15.22 -8.86
C GLY A 586 -6.76 13.77 -8.47
N VAL A 587 -7.12 13.37 -7.25
CA VAL A 587 -7.15 11.97 -6.82
C VAL A 587 -8.54 11.39 -7.06
N GLY A 588 -8.63 10.21 -7.66
CA GLY A 588 -9.87 9.52 -8.02
C GLY A 588 -10.54 8.82 -6.84
N ASP A 589 -11.72 8.27 -7.10
CA ASP A 589 -12.59 7.57 -6.14
C ASP A 589 -12.77 6.08 -6.48
N MET A 590 -11.86 5.50 -7.24
CA MET A 590 -11.90 4.13 -7.76
C MET A 590 -13.11 3.80 -8.66
N SER A 591 -14.03 4.73 -8.92
CA SER A 591 -15.21 4.48 -9.76
C SER A 591 -14.88 4.12 -11.21
N SER A 592 -13.66 4.47 -11.68
CA SER A 592 -13.16 4.09 -13.01
C SER A 592 -13.09 2.57 -13.21
N ALA A 593 -12.97 1.80 -12.15
CA ALA A 593 -12.98 0.34 -12.22
C ALA A 593 -14.31 -0.28 -12.66
N PHE A 594 -15.41 0.46 -12.63
CA PHE A 594 -16.74 -0.11 -12.82
C PHE A 594 -17.33 0.18 -14.20
N ASP A 595 -17.83 -0.87 -14.86
CA ASP A 595 -18.48 -0.84 -16.16
C ASP A 595 -19.92 -0.32 -16.06
N VAL A 596 -20.20 0.83 -16.65
CA VAL A 596 -21.51 1.48 -16.61
C VAL A 596 -22.63 0.59 -17.18
N LEU A 597 -22.37 -0.16 -18.24
CA LEU A 597 -23.38 -1.05 -18.82
C LEU A 597 -23.72 -2.22 -17.89
N ARG A 598 -22.74 -2.77 -17.16
CA ARG A 598 -22.99 -3.79 -16.13
C ARG A 598 -23.76 -3.20 -14.95
N LEU A 599 -23.37 -2.02 -14.49
CA LEU A 599 -24.08 -1.32 -13.41
C LEU A 599 -25.55 -1.04 -13.79
N GLN A 600 -25.81 -0.66 -15.04
CA GLN A 600 -27.16 -0.44 -15.58
C GLN A 600 -27.94 -1.74 -15.85
N GLY A 601 -27.30 -2.91 -15.79
CA GLY A 601 -27.90 -4.18 -16.17
C GLY A 601 -28.07 -4.40 -17.68
N LYS A 602 -27.42 -3.56 -18.49
CA LYS A 602 -27.40 -3.68 -19.97
C LYS A 602 -26.32 -4.65 -20.47
N ARG A 603 -25.37 -4.99 -19.64
CA ARG A 603 -24.35 -6.02 -19.83
C ARG A 603 -24.41 -6.97 -18.63
N ALA A 604 -24.24 -8.26 -18.86
CA ALA A 604 -24.26 -9.25 -17.79
C ALA A 604 -23.11 -9.00 -16.80
N PRO A 605 -23.34 -9.14 -15.49
CA PRO A 605 -22.26 -9.15 -14.51
C PRO A 605 -21.24 -10.24 -14.80
N LEU A 606 -19.98 -10.03 -14.42
CA LEU A 606 -18.96 -11.06 -14.45
C LEU A 606 -19.35 -12.20 -13.48
N SER A 607 -19.25 -13.44 -13.94
CA SER A 607 -19.62 -14.58 -13.12
C SER A 607 -18.59 -14.84 -12.01
N ALA A 608 -19.01 -15.48 -10.93
CA ALA A 608 -18.08 -15.94 -9.89
C ALA A 608 -16.95 -16.82 -10.45
N ALA A 609 -17.28 -17.72 -11.39
CA ALA A 609 -16.29 -18.57 -12.04
C ALA A 609 -15.18 -17.79 -12.76
N TYR A 610 -15.42 -16.53 -13.11
CA TYR A 610 -14.42 -15.66 -13.71
C TYR A 610 -13.35 -15.20 -12.69
N ALA A 611 -13.72 -15.09 -11.42
CA ALA A 611 -12.80 -14.73 -10.33
C ALA A 611 -12.10 -15.97 -9.72
N ILE A 612 -12.74 -17.13 -9.75
CA ILE A 612 -12.24 -18.33 -9.07
C ILE A 612 -10.98 -18.88 -9.76
N ILE A 613 -9.96 -19.13 -8.96
CA ILE A 613 -8.79 -19.94 -9.30
C ILE A 613 -9.05 -21.35 -8.73
N PRO A 614 -8.94 -22.41 -9.55
CA PRO A 614 -9.20 -23.76 -9.06
C PRO A 614 -8.28 -24.16 -7.90
N LYS A 615 -8.84 -24.73 -6.84
CA LYS A 615 -8.05 -25.10 -5.64
C LYS A 615 -6.82 -25.96 -5.95
N ARG A 616 -6.92 -26.87 -6.94
CA ARG A 616 -5.77 -27.67 -7.38
C ARG A 616 -4.60 -26.83 -7.92
N GLU A 617 -4.90 -25.64 -8.48
CA GLU A 617 -3.88 -24.69 -8.95
C GLU A 617 -3.27 -23.99 -7.74
N ILE A 618 -4.10 -23.55 -6.80
CA ILE A 618 -3.63 -22.95 -5.54
C ILE A 618 -2.77 -23.93 -4.74
N ASP A 619 -3.22 -25.18 -4.58
CA ASP A 619 -2.46 -26.19 -3.84
C ASP A 619 -1.14 -26.61 -4.52
N ALA A 620 -1.01 -26.37 -5.82
CA ALA A 620 0.23 -26.62 -6.55
C ALA A 620 1.28 -25.53 -6.35
N PHE A 621 0.87 -24.37 -5.88
CA PHE A 621 1.74 -23.28 -5.45
C PHE A 621 2.21 -23.55 -4.01
N PRO A 622 3.35 -23.07 -3.66
CA PRO A 622 4.26 -22.11 -4.32
C PRO A 622 5.44 -22.79 -5.04
N HIS A 623 5.25 -23.48 -6.08
CA HIS A 623 6.32 -24.20 -6.78
C HIS A 623 6.33 -23.97 -8.31
N ASP A 624 5.68 -22.91 -8.77
CA ASP A 624 5.75 -22.59 -10.19
C ASP A 624 7.10 -21.96 -10.55
N HIS A 625 7.64 -22.39 -11.67
CA HIS A 625 9.02 -22.13 -12.04
C HIS A 625 9.15 -21.48 -13.42
N GLY A 626 8.33 -20.47 -13.70
CA GLY A 626 8.61 -19.59 -14.81
C GLY A 626 7.94 -19.97 -16.14
N ASP A 627 6.70 -20.42 -16.09
CA ASP A 627 5.86 -20.54 -17.29
C ASP A 627 4.47 -19.88 -17.17
N GLY A 628 4.27 -19.09 -16.13
CA GLY A 628 2.99 -18.42 -15.86
C GLY A 628 2.54 -17.52 -16.98
N CYS A 629 3.43 -16.72 -17.54
CA CYS A 629 3.14 -15.84 -18.67
C CYS A 629 2.66 -16.62 -19.90
N ARG A 630 3.30 -17.74 -20.19
CA ARG A 630 2.91 -18.64 -21.29
C ARG A 630 1.54 -19.29 -21.04
N VAL A 631 1.28 -19.68 -19.80
CA VAL A 631 -0.02 -20.28 -19.40
C VAL A 631 -1.15 -19.26 -19.50
N LEU A 632 -0.90 -18.03 -19.10
CA LEU A 632 -1.85 -16.92 -19.21
C LEU A 632 -2.03 -16.44 -20.65
N GLY A 633 -1.04 -16.69 -21.52
CA GLY A 633 -0.99 -16.17 -22.88
C GLY A 633 -0.75 -14.65 -22.91
N ILE A 634 -0.05 -14.13 -21.91
CA ILE A 634 0.35 -12.73 -21.80
C ILE A 634 1.81 -12.62 -22.22
N THR A 635 2.13 -11.58 -22.96
CA THR A 635 3.51 -11.26 -23.35
C THR A 635 3.92 -9.99 -22.61
N PRO A 636 4.80 -10.06 -21.60
CA PRO A 636 5.33 -8.89 -20.92
C PRO A 636 6.02 -7.92 -21.87
N THR A 637 6.03 -6.63 -21.56
CA THR A 637 6.57 -5.57 -22.45
C THR A 637 8.10 -5.59 -22.55
N ASP A 638 8.79 -6.28 -21.64
CA ASP A 638 10.24 -6.54 -21.70
C ASP A 638 10.61 -7.76 -22.54
N SER A 639 9.62 -8.53 -23.02
CA SER A 639 9.87 -9.74 -23.82
C SER A 639 10.68 -9.43 -25.09
N GLY A 640 11.82 -10.08 -25.20
CA GLY A 640 12.76 -9.87 -26.32
C GLY A 640 13.69 -8.67 -26.16
N LEU A 641 13.57 -7.90 -25.08
CA LEU A 641 14.54 -6.87 -24.72
C LEU A 641 15.74 -7.48 -23.98
N PRO A 642 16.90 -6.80 -23.96
CA PRO A 642 18.00 -7.20 -23.12
C PRO A 642 17.59 -7.20 -21.64
N ASN A 643 17.96 -8.26 -20.92
CA ASN A 643 17.77 -8.35 -19.48
C ASN A 643 19.14 -8.31 -18.79
N PRO A 644 19.64 -7.13 -18.40
CA PRO A 644 21.02 -6.95 -17.94
C PRO A 644 21.18 -7.35 -16.46
N VAL A 645 20.91 -8.60 -16.13
CA VAL A 645 21.10 -9.12 -14.76
C VAL A 645 22.57 -8.96 -14.36
N PRO A 646 22.88 -8.26 -13.25
CA PRO A 646 24.25 -8.13 -12.79
C PRO A 646 24.89 -9.49 -12.47
N SER A 647 26.18 -9.65 -12.77
CA SER A 647 26.87 -10.94 -12.67
C SER A 647 27.04 -11.47 -11.23
N ASP A 648 27.00 -10.57 -10.26
CA ASP A 648 27.08 -10.87 -8.82
C ASP A 648 25.75 -10.66 -8.10
N PHE A 649 24.65 -10.53 -8.85
CA PHE A 649 23.31 -10.37 -8.29
C PHE A 649 22.90 -11.53 -7.37
N ASN A 650 22.37 -11.17 -6.21
CA ASN A 650 21.79 -12.09 -5.24
C ASN A 650 20.45 -11.54 -4.76
N PRO A 651 19.34 -12.26 -4.94
CA PRO A 651 18.03 -11.80 -4.48
C PRO A 651 17.88 -11.79 -2.95
N ARG A 652 18.83 -12.38 -2.22
CA ARG A 652 18.86 -12.46 -0.74
C ARG A 652 20.24 -12.14 -0.20
N PRO A 653 20.73 -10.90 -0.31
CA PRO A 653 22.11 -10.54 0.03
C PRO A 653 22.48 -10.81 1.49
N ASP A 654 21.54 -10.72 2.41
CA ASP A 654 21.69 -10.90 3.86
C ASP A 654 21.48 -12.36 4.34
N SER A 655 21.10 -13.26 3.42
CA SER A 655 20.85 -14.67 3.77
C SER A 655 22.15 -15.47 3.84
N THR A 656 22.27 -16.32 4.85
CA THR A 656 23.36 -17.29 4.98
C THR A 656 22.82 -18.74 5.08
N PRO A 657 23.33 -19.68 4.27
CA PRO A 657 24.34 -19.52 3.23
C PRO A 657 23.82 -18.69 2.06
N GLY A 658 24.69 -17.88 1.46
CA GLY A 658 24.36 -17.13 0.25
C GLY A 658 24.00 -18.05 -0.90
N ILE A 659 23.29 -17.47 -1.87
CA ILE A 659 22.92 -18.19 -3.09
C ILE A 659 24.07 -18.09 -4.08
N PRO A 660 24.46 -19.17 -4.76
CA PRO A 660 25.39 -19.07 -5.87
C PRO A 660 24.84 -18.12 -6.93
N THR A 661 25.59 -17.08 -7.25
CA THR A 661 25.23 -16.11 -8.29
C THR A 661 25.88 -16.48 -9.62
N ALA A 662 25.48 -15.82 -10.69
CA ALA A 662 26.12 -15.95 -12.01
C ALA A 662 27.64 -15.64 -11.96
N GLY A 663 28.08 -14.80 -11.01
CA GLY A 663 29.49 -14.52 -10.74
C GLY A 663 30.23 -15.59 -9.94
N GLY A 664 29.56 -16.65 -9.47
CA GLY A 664 30.16 -17.74 -8.70
C GLY A 664 30.43 -17.40 -7.23
N TRP A 665 29.79 -16.35 -6.74
CA TRP A 665 29.92 -15.96 -5.34
C TRP A 665 29.28 -17.02 -4.42
N THR A 666 30.04 -17.49 -3.44
CA THR A 666 29.57 -18.23 -2.26
C THR A 666 30.13 -17.53 -1.05
N PRO A 667 29.36 -17.27 0.00
CA PRO A 667 29.86 -16.61 1.21
C PRO A 667 30.89 -17.42 1.93
#